data_4e65a76ea6d3c5f15fe23f79233ed073
#
_entry.id   4e65a76ea6d3c5f15fe23f79233ed073
#
_cell.length_a   1.000
_cell.length_b   1.000
_cell.length_c   1.000
_cell.angle_alpha   90.00
_cell.angle_beta   90.00
_cell.angle_gamma   90.00
#
_symmetry.space_group_name_H-M   'P 1'
#
loop_
_entity.id
_entity.type
_entity.pdbx_description
1 polymer ?
#
loop_
_entity_poly.entity_id
_entity_poly.type
_entity_poly.pdbx_seq_one_letter_code
_entity_poly.pdbx_strand_id
1 'polypeptide(L)'
;MPSHIFEPAVTQTIRDAQTAAGLKTTKTISVDGRPRTVRSPLPSPGDWRDHWIYFVLIDRFNNPSDAPIGTWNRRFDFRQGGTFKGVQAQLGYLEQMGVKTLWLSPVLKNSRPHWQFNYHGYGQQDFLNVDERFASDGQRGTAERELAELIGEAHARGVYVVLDIVLNHTARVFDYVRSGAATSSFTDAGVMDDALGNEPDVQWVNGFGLPRPDWQNRLEPPAQLHADDAVWPSDLQNHLFFRRRGSKLTDAPDERGFVRGDFGDMRQLAVEYDATTGGQEQLRRRYGISPVLNILIRAHQYLVARYDFDGFRIDTVKYVHPEAIETFGNAMREFALTLGKTNFFMFGEVYDDEATIARFTGRNGGSGEGFGIDSALDFPLFFKLPGTAKGLVDVAGIRAVFETRKRHEAELLSSHGEAGRFFVSFLDNHDQKERIQHPSTPVEQVTLAIALLFTLQGVPSLYYGTEQGLSGTVDENGGADLRANESSREALWGKPNAFDASASTFRHIQALSTLRDDEAALRYGRIYFREASGNGSDFGHSSGAGGIVAFSRILADREILIVANTGSQQFSGAVVVDRDINPQTRQMQVAYSNRGAAGARTVRHRDEARFHREGEIFTGPAAMLDVTLGACEIQVLTPV
;
A
#
# COMPACT_ATOMS: atom_id res chain seq x y z
N MET A 1 -16.14 22.27 -13.26
CA MET A 1 -15.20 21.17 -12.99
C MET A 1 -14.68 20.66 -14.32
N PRO A 2 -13.41 20.26 -14.40
CA PRO A 2 -12.85 19.87 -15.67
C PRO A 2 -13.50 18.60 -16.19
N SER A 3 -13.76 18.55 -17.48
CA SER A 3 -14.36 17.45 -18.22
C SER A 3 -13.39 16.85 -19.25
N HIS A 4 -12.28 17.54 -19.54
CA HIS A 4 -11.20 17.02 -20.38
C HIS A 4 -9.82 17.54 -19.93
N ILE A 5 -8.76 16.81 -20.24
CA ILE A 5 -7.40 17.06 -19.72
C ILE A 5 -6.73 18.35 -20.24
N PHE A 6 -7.23 18.94 -21.32
CA PHE A 6 -6.71 20.17 -21.90
C PHE A 6 -7.53 21.42 -21.51
N GLU A 7 -8.51 21.29 -20.62
CA GLU A 7 -9.25 22.46 -20.14
C GLU A 7 -8.33 23.52 -19.55
N PRO A 8 -8.67 24.80 -19.73
CA PRO A 8 -7.92 25.88 -19.09
C PRO A 8 -7.77 25.69 -17.58
N ALA A 9 -8.80 25.20 -16.89
CA ALA A 9 -8.77 24.92 -15.46
C ALA A 9 -7.70 23.89 -15.07
N VAL A 10 -7.55 22.79 -15.82
CA VAL A 10 -6.51 21.77 -15.58
C VAL A 10 -5.12 22.38 -15.79
N THR A 11 -4.93 23.07 -16.91
CA THR A 11 -3.65 23.68 -17.25
C THR A 11 -3.25 24.77 -16.28
N GLN A 12 -4.19 25.60 -15.84
CA GLN A 12 -3.94 26.69 -14.92
C GLN A 12 -3.60 26.17 -13.52
N THR A 13 -4.33 25.17 -13.01
CA THR A 13 -4.04 24.55 -11.72
C THR A 13 -2.58 24.00 -11.67
N ILE A 14 -2.14 23.34 -12.74
CA ILE A 14 -0.77 22.82 -12.82
C ILE A 14 0.25 23.97 -12.80
N ARG A 15 0.03 25.03 -13.59
CA ARG A 15 0.94 26.21 -13.63
C ARG A 15 0.99 26.94 -12.29
N ASP A 16 -0.15 27.10 -11.63
CA ASP A 16 -0.24 27.78 -10.34
C ASP A 16 0.54 27.01 -9.27
N ALA A 17 0.41 25.67 -9.24
CA ALA A 17 1.17 24.84 -8.32
C ALA A 17 2.69 24.92 -8.58
N GLN A 18 3.12 24.88 -9.84
CA GLN A 18 4.52 25.05 -10.22
C GLN A 18 5.07 26.45 -9.84
N THR A 19 4.26 27.48 -10.05
CA THR A 19 4.60 28.86 -9.65
C THR A 19 4.74 28.97 -8.14
N ALA A 20 3.78 28.40 -7.39
CA ALA A 20 3.79 28.37 -5.94
C ALA A 20 5.03 27.66 -5.38
N ALA A 21 5.40 26.53 -6.00
CA ALA A 21 6.62 25.79 -5.65
C ALA A 21 7.89 26.62 -5.87
N GLY A 22 8.00 27.27 -7.04
CA GLY A 22 9.13 28.16 -7.37
C GLY A 22 9.26 29.34 -6.41
N LEU A 23 8.16 29.94 -6.01
CA LEU A 23 8.10 31.02 -5.03
C LEU A 23 8.21 30.55 -3.57
N LYS A 24 8.21 29.23 -3.34
CA LYS A 24 8.21 28.62 -2.00
C LYS A 24 7.07 29.15 -1.12
N THR A 25 5.87 29.26 -1.69
CA THR A 25 4.72 29.80 -0.98
C THR A 25 4.38 28.99 0.26
N THR A 26 3.72 29.65 1.21
CA THR A 26 3.23 29.03 2.44
C THR A 26 1.75 29.31 2.62
N LYS A 27 1.07 28.41 3.32
CA LYS A 27 -0.30 28.62 3.80
C LYS A 27 -0.35 28.44 5.32
N THR A 28 -1.24 29.19 5.97
CA THR A 28 -1.48 29.06 7.41
C THR A 28 -2.77 28.29 7.64
N ILE A 29 -2.68 27.22 8.42
CA ILE A 29 -3.77 26.29 8.71
C ILE A 29 -3.98 26.27 10.22
N SER A 30 -5.22 26.30 10.67
CA SER A 30 -5.56 26.12 12.07
C SER A 30 -5.52 24.63 12.43
N VAL A 31 -4.65 24.26 13.36
CA VAL A 31 -4.52 22.91 13.90
C VAL A 31 -4.79 23.00 15.40
N ASP A 32 -5.85 22.34 15.88
CA ASP A 32 -6.27 22.37 17.29
C ASP A 32 -6.39 23.80 17.84
N GLY A 33 -6.97 24.70 17.02
CA GLY A 33 -7.15 26.12 17.34
C GLY A 33 -5.88 26.99 17.28
N ARG A 34 -4.74 26.44 16.87
CA ARG A 34 -3.46 27.15 16.74
C ARG A 34 -3.05 27.28 15.27
N PRO A 35 -2.58 28.45 14.81
CA PRO A 35 -2.10 28.59 13.46
C PRO A 35 -0.75 27.87 13.28
N ARG A 36 -0.66 27.04 12.26
CA ARG A 36 0.59 26.42 11.77
C ARG A 36 0.84 26.86 10.33
N THR A 37 2.05 27.31 10.03
CA THR A 37 2.46 27.69 8.67
C THR A 37 3.18 26.54 8.02
N VAL A 38 2.73 26.13 6.85
CA VAL A 38 3.29 25.02 6.08
C VAL A 38 3.53 25.46 4.63
N ARG A 39 4.56 24.91 3.99
CA ARG A 39 4.80 25.11 2.54
C ARG A 39 3.69 24.46 1.72
N SER A 40 3.34 25.10 0.61
CA SER A 40 2.36 24.57 -0.33
C SER A 40 2.78 24.91 -1.77
N PRO A 41 3.18 23.93 -2.60
CA PRO A 41 3.23 22.50 -2.30
C PRO A 41 4.24 22.12 -1.18
N LEU A 42 3.90 21.04 -0.42
CA LEU A 42 4.80 20.51 0.61
C LEU A 42 5.96 19.77 -0.05
N PRO A 43 7.23 20.06 0.28
CA PRO A 43 8.36 19.25 -0.19
C PRO A 43 8.28 17.81 0.32
N SER A 44 8.77 16.86 -0.47
CA SER A 44 8.88 15.46 -0.06
C SER A 44 9.74 15.29 1.20
N PRO A 45 9.56 14.20 1.97
CA PRO A 45 10.48 13.86 3.04
C PRO A 45 11.86 13.51 2.47
N GLY A 46 12.90 13.65 3.29
CA GLY A 46 14.27 13.28 2.90
C GLY A 46 14.40 11.79 2.61
N ASP A 47 13.72 10.96 3.39
CA ASP A 47 13.73 9.51 3.24
C ASP A 47 12.40 8.90 3.74
N TRP A 48 11.77 8.06 2.91
CA TRP A 48 10.51 7.39 3.26
C TRP A 48 10.67 6.31 4.34
N ARG A 49 11.87 5.84 4.61
CA ARG A 49 12.15 4.92 5.72
C ARG A 49 12.02 5.57 7.11
N ASP A 50 12.01 6.90 7.17
CA ASP A 50 11.71 7.67 8.39
C ASP A 50 10.22 7.64 8.76
N HIS A 51 9.40 7.15 7.87
CA HIS A 51 7.95 7.13 8.00
C HIS A 51 7.44 5.69 8.09
N TRP A 52 6.28 5.55 8.71
CA TRP A 52 5.45 4.38 8.57
C TRP A 52 4.06 4.83 8.11
N ILE A 53 3.35 3.95 7.45
CA ILE A 53 2.13 4.25 6.73
C ILE A 53 0.93 3.76 7.53
N TYR A 54 -0.10 4.60 7.67
CA TYR A 54 -1.40 4.18 8.15
C TYR A 54 -2.39 4.19 6.98
N PHE A 55 -2.91 3.02 6.63
CA PHE A 55 -3.84 2.86 5.52
C PHE A 55 -5.28 3.06 5.97
N VAL A 56 -5.97 4.03 5.37
CA VAL A 56 -7.35 4.43 5.65
C VAL A 56 -8.27 4.03 4.50
N LEU A 57 -9.24 3.16 4.77
CA LEU A 57 -10.41 2.96 3.91
C LEU A 57 -11.46 4.00 4.33
N ILE A 58 -11.59 5.09 3.56
CA ILE A 58 -12.32 6.32 3.96
C ILE A 58 -13.77 6.00 4.36
N ASP A 59 -14.47 5.21 3.54
CA ASP A 59 -15.86 4.82 3.80
C ASP A 59 -16.07 4.11 5.15
N ARG A 60 -15.02 3.52 5.71
CA ARG A 60 -15.07 2.66 6.91
C ARG A 60 -14.42 3.29 8.13
N PHE A 61 -13.77 4.44 7.97
CA PHE A 61 -12.93 4.98 9.01
C PHE A 61 -13.71 5.80 10.04
N ASN A 62 -14.33 6.91 9.62
CA ASN A 62 -15.07 7.79 10.53
C ASN A 62 -16.05 8.72 9.80
N ASN A 63 -17.13 9.08 10.50
CA ASN A 63 -18.03 10.17 10.16
C ASN A 63 -18.51 10.84 11.46
N PRO A 64 -18.12 12.10 11.76
CA PRO A 64 -18.52 12.76 13.01
C PRO A 64 -20.00 13.17 13.04
N SER A 65 -20.68 13.19 11.89
CA SER A 65 -22.07 13.66 11.79
C SER A 65 -23.09 12.53 11.90
N ASP A 66 -22.75 11.33 11.43
CA ASP A 66 -23.67 10.21 11.34
C ASP A 66 -23.05 8.91 11.85
N ALA A 67 -23.89 8.03 12.39
CA ALA A 67 -23.50 6.65 12.67
C ALA A 67 -23.26 5.86 11.37
N PRO A 68 -22.45 4.79 11.39
CA PRO A 68 -22.35 3.90 10.24
C PRO A 68 -23.73 3.33 9.87
N ILE A 69 -23.96 3.13 8.58
CA ILE A 69 -25.23 2.58 8.06
C ILE A 69 -25.49 1.21 8.66
N GLY A 70 -24.45 0.42 8.87
CA GLY A 70 -24.54 -0.87 9.53
C GLY A 70 -23.79 -0.95 10.85
N THR A 71 -23.97 -2.04 11.60
CA THR A 71 -23.22 -2.29 12.83
C THR A 71 -21.77 -2.58 12.50
N TRP A 72 -20.81 -1.98 13.21
CA TRP A 72 -19.38 -2.07 12.92
C TRP A 72 -18.85 -3.51 12.77
N ASN A 73 -19.35 -4.46 13.54
CA ASN A 73 -18.94 -5.86 13.52
C ASN A 73 -19.76 -6.75 12.58
N ARG A 74 -20.61 -6.16 11.74
CA ARG A 74 -21.35 -6.85 10.69
C ARG A 74 -20.67 -6.63 9.36
N ARG A 75 -20.80 -7.64 8.52
CA ARG A 75 -20.40 -7.52 7.14
C ARG A 75 -21.44 -6.72 6.36
N PHE A 76 -20.94 -5.73 5.62
CA PHE A 76 -21.72 -4.98 4.65
C PHE A 76 -20.87 -4.77 3.39
N ASP A 77 -21.32 -5.34 2.29
CA ASP A 77 -20.78 -5.16 0.95
C ASP A 77 -21.29 -3.88 0.28
N PHE A 78 -21.69 -2.92 1.10
CA PHE A 78 -22.17 -1.60 0.67
C PHE A 78 -21.63 -0.49 1.56
N ARG A 79 -21.79 0.76 1.09
CA ARG A 79 -21.34 1.97 1.74
C ARG A 79 -21.75 2.05 3.21
N GLN A 80 -20.83 2.49 4.07
CA GLN A 80 -21.06 2.76 5.49
C GLN A 80 -21.15 4.26 5.81
N GLY A 81 -20.53 5.12 5.01
CA GLY A 81 -20.71 6.57 5.08
C GLY A 81 -19.57 7.33 5.72
N GLY A 82 -18.37 6.78 5.77
CA GLY A 82 -17.17 7.53 6.18
C GLY A 82 -16.88 8.70 5.22
N THR A 83 -16.28 9.78 5.73
CA THR A 83 -16.09 11.04 5.02
C THR A 83 -14.67 11.60 5.18
N PHE A 84 -14.28 12.58 4.32
CA PHE A 84 -13.02 13.32 4.49
C PHE A 84 -12.97 14.04 5.82
N LYS A 85 -14.08 14.67 6.25
CA LYS A 85 -14.19 15.29 7.58
C LYS A 85 -14.02 14.26 8.69
N GLY A 86 -14.46 13.03 8.49
CA GLY A 86 -14.23 11.94 9.41
C GLY A 86 -12.76 11.62 9.59
N VAL A 87 -12.01 11.52 8.50
CA VAL A 87 -10.56 11.31 8.55
C VAL A 87 -9.87 12.53 9.21
N GLN A 88 -10.23 13.74 8.79
CA GLN A 88 -9.70 14.99 9.32
C GLN A 88 -9.89 15.10 10.85
N ALA A 89 -11.04 14.73 11.36
CA ALA A 89 -11.35 14.77 12.80
C ALA A 89 -10.45 13.86 13.65
N GLN A 90 -9.82 12.85 13.06
CA GLN A 90 -8.96 11.90 13.75
C GLN A 90 -7.46 12.12 13.49
N LEU A 91 -7.07 13.20 12.81
CA LEU A 91 -5.63 13.48 12.57
C LEU A 91 -4.84 13.63 13.86
N GLY A 92 -5.41 14.24 14.91
CA GLY A 92 -4.76 14.35 16.23
C GLY A 92 -4.55 12.98 16.89
N TYR A 93 -5.52 12.07 16.79
CA TYR A 93 -5.40 10.68 17.26
C TYR A 93 -4.28 9.93 16.51
N LEU A 94 -4.20 10.07 15.19
CA LEU A 94 -3.17 9.45 14.37
C LEU A 94 -1.78 10.05 14.65
N GLU A 95 -1.67 11.37 14.82
CA GLU A 95 -0.44 12.06 15.23
C GLU A 95 0.05 11.54 16.60
N GLN A 96 -0.85 11.36 17.57
CA GLN A 96 -0.52 10.80 18.88
C GLN A 96 0.02 9.37 18.80
N MET A 97 -0.48 8.56 17.86
CA MET A 97 0.03 7.21 17.60
C MET A 97 1.41 7.20 16.92
N GLY A 98 1.84 8.34 16.37
CA GLY A 98 3.09 8.50 15.65
C GLY A 98 2.99 8.29 14.14
N VAL A 99 1.77 8.38 13.57
CA VAL A 99 1.56 8.30 12.11
C VAL A 99 2.23 9.48 11.43
N LYS A 100 3.05 9.22 10.43
CA LYS A 100 3.73 10.24 9.61
C LYS A 100 3.33 10.20 8.14
N THR A 101 2.61 9.16 7.73
CA THR A 101 2.09 9.03 6.37
C THR A 101 0.72 8.37 6.39
N LEU A 102 -0.24 9.02 5.75
CA LEU A 102 -1.55 8.44 5.45
C LEU A 102 -1.54 7.88 4.04
N TRP A 103 -2.02 6.65 3.87
CA TRP A 103 -2.44 6.12 2.59
C TRP A 103 -3.97 6.14 2.57
N LEU A 104 -4.55 6.96 1.70
CA LEU A 104 -5.99 7.07 1.50
C LEU A 104 -6.44 6.12 0.39
N SER A 105 -7.52 5.36 0.62
CA SER A 105 -8.22 4.63 -0.44
C SER A 105 -8.62 5.57 -1.58
N PRO A 106 -8.93 5.07 -2.80
CA PRO A 106 -9.19 5.92 -3.95
C PRO A 106 -10.31 6.94 -3.68
N VAL A 107 -10.08 8.19 -4.05
CA VAL A 107 -10.96 9.33 -3.77
C VAL A 107 -11.76 9.79 -4.99
N LEU A 108 -11.43 9.27 -6.18
CA LEU A 108 -12.02 9.71 -7.43
C LEU A 108 -13.44 9.16 -7.62
N LYS A 109 -14.21 9.87 -8.41
CA LYS A 109 -15.64 9.56 -8.63
C LYS A 109 -15.82 8.17 -9.20
N ASN A 110 -16.64 7.39 -8.52
CA ASN A 110 -17.03 6.04 -8.92
C ASN A 110 -18.34 6.03 -9.71
N SER A 111 -18.56 4.95 -10.44
CA SER A 111 -19.79 4.75 -11.21
C SER A 111 -21.01 4.72 -10.29
N ARG A 112 -21.97 5.62 -10.57
CA ARG A 112 -23.17 5.83 -9.77
C ARG A 112 -24.10 4.60 -9.66
N PRO A 113 -24.33 3.81 -10.71
CA PRO A 113 -25.18 2.61 -10.63
C PRO A 113 -24.73 1.60 -9.59
N HIS A 114 -23.44 1.59 -9.30
CA HIS A 114 -22.81 0.66 -8.36
C HIS A 114 -22.29 1.33 -7.10
N TRP A 115 -22.72 2.53 -6.77
CA TRP A 115 -22.24 3.29 -5.62
C TRP A 115 -22.28 2.53 -4.29
N GLN A 116 -23.31 1.74 -4.10
CA GLN A 116 -23.41 0.96 -2.86
C GLN A 116 -22.28 -0.06 -2.72
N PHE A 117 -21.89 -0.68 -3.84
CA PHE A 117 -20.86 -1.73 -3.86
C PHE A 117 -19.45 -1.17 -4.12
N ASN A 118 -19.34 -0.04 -4.82
CA ASN A 118 -18.06 0.63 -5.09
C ASN A 118 -17.61 1.58 -3.96
N TYR A 119 -18.02 1.33 -2.74
CA TYR A 119 -17.67 2.16 -1.57
C TYR A 119 -16.14 2.24 -1.35
N HIS A 120 -15.40 1.24 -1.81
CA HIS A 120 -13.95 1.14 -1.70
C HIS A 120 -13.19 2.11 -2.63
N GLY A 121 -13.83 2.66 -3.66
CA GLY A 121 -13.23 3.66 -4.54
C GLY A 121 -12.58 3.12 -5.82
N TYR A 122 -12.43 1.80 -5.99
CA TYR A 122 -11.71 1.23 -7.15
C TYR A 122 -12.52 1.18 -8.44
N GLY A 123 -13.83 1.32 -8.40
CA GLY A 123 -14.69 1.41 -9.59
C GLY A 123 -14.74 2.83 -10.17
N GLN A 124 -13.61 3.39 -10.57
CA GLN A 124 -13.49 4.78 -11.00
C GLN A 124 -14.18 5.01 -12.34
N GLN A 125 -14.97 6.07 -12.42
CA GLN A 125 -15.62 6.56 -13.63
C GLN A 125 -15.00 7.87 -14.12
N ASP A 126 -14.51 8.72 -13.20
CA ASP A 126 -13.96 10.04 -13.51
C ASP A 126 -12.58 10.19 -12.86
N PHE A 127 -11.55 10.42 -13.68
CA PHE A 127 -10.16 10.55 -13.25
C PHE A 127 -9.73 11.99 -12.93
N LEU A 128 -10.64 12.96 -13.03
CA LEU A 128 -10.35 14.37 -12.70
C LEU A 128 -11.09 14.87 -11.46
N ASN A 129 -12.21 14.25 -11.12
CA ASN A 129 -13.10 14.77 -10.09
C ASN A 129 -13.23 13.81 -8.90
N VAL A 130 -13.33 14.40 -7.70
CA VAL A 130 -13.48 13.68 -6.43
C VAL A 130 -14.92 13.19 -6.26
N ASP A 131 -15.07 12.05 -5.61
CA ASP A 131 -16.37 11.45 -5.33
C ASP A 131 -17.13 12.21 -4.23
N GLU A 132 -18.31 12.71 -4.57
CA GLU A 132 -19.16 13.45 -3.65
C GLU A 132 -19.64 12.64 -2.44
N ARG A 133 -19.58 11.32 -2.50
CA ARG A 133 -19.96 10.44 -1.37
C ARG A 133 -19.08 10.61 -0.15
N PHE A 134 -17.83 11.09 -0.33
CA PHE A 134 -16.90 11.34 0.77
C PHE A 134 -17.05 12.75 1.37
N ALA A 135 -17.93 13.60 0.83
CA ALA A 135 -18.26 14.89 1.41
C ALA A 135 -19.20 14.75 2.61
N SER A 136 -19.09 15.68 3.56
CA SER A 136 -19.98 15.75 4.74
C SER A 136 -21.44 16.04 4.39
N ASP A 137 -21.71 16.65 3.24
CA ASP A 137 -23.04 17.00 2.73
C ASP A 137 -23.43 16.27 1.42
N GLY A 138 -22.59 15.37 0.94
CA GLY A 138 -22.80 14.65 -0.31
C GLY A 138 -22.68 15.53 -1.57
N GLN A 139 -22.10 16.73 -1.46
CA GLN A 139 -21.94 17.64 -2.60
C GLN A 139 -20.50 17.62 -3.13
N ARG A 140 -20.35 17.59 -4.45
CA ARG A 140 -19.04 17.53 -5.10
C ARG A 140 -18.10 18.67 -4.74
N GLY A 141 -18.59 19.91 -4.76
CA GLY A 141 -17.77 21.07 -4.39
C GLY A 141 -17.31 21.04 -2.93
N THR A 142 -18.09 20.44 -2.05
CA THR A 142 -17.72 20.18 -0.66
C THR A 142 -16.66 19.08 -0.58
N ALA A 143 -16.80 17.97 -1.34
CA ALA A 143 -15.81 16.91 -1.37
C ALA A 143 -14.41 17.42 -1.77
N GLU A 144 -14.32 18.23 -2.84
CA GLU A 144 -13.06 18.83 -3.29
C GLU A 144 -12.43 19.73 -2.22
N ARG A 145 -13.23 20.57 -1.57
CA ARG A 145 -12.75 21.44 -0.50
C ARG A 145 -12.31 20.65 0.72
N GLU A 146 -13.10 19.69 1.18
CA GLU A 146 -12.79 18.87 2.35
C GLU A 146 -11.57 17.99 2.17
N LEU A 147 -11.34 17.43 0.96
CA LEU A 147 -10.12 16.73 0.64
C LEU A 147 -8.89 17.65 0.72
N ALA A 148 -8.99 18.86 0.16
CA ALA A 148 -7.91 19.85 0.24
C ALA A 148 -7.64 20.32 1.68
N GLU A 149 -8.67 20.46 2.51
CA GLU A 149 -8.57 20.79 3.93
C GLU A 149 -7.92 19.66 4.73
N LEU A 150 -8.34 18.40 4.49
CA LEU A 150 -7.75 17.21 5.11
C LEU A 150 -6.25 17.13 4.83
N ILE A 151 -5.85 17.23 3.56
CA ILE A 151 -4.43 17.14 3.16
C ILE A 151 -3.65 18.32 3.75
N GLY A 152 -4.22 19.52 3.68
CA GLY A 152 -3.59 20.71 4.26
C GLY A 152 -3.35 20.59 5.77
N GLU A 153 -4.30 20.06 6.53
CA GLU A 153 -4.13 19.85 7.96
C GLU A 153 -3.16 18.70 8.27
N ALA A 154 -3.19 17.61 7.48
CA ALA A 154 -2.20 16.53 7.59
C ALA A 154 -0.78 17.09 7.41
N HIS A 155 -0.54 17.89 6.37
CA HIS A 155 0.74 18.55 6.14
C HIS A 155 1.14 19.50 7.28
N ALA A 156 0.21 20.25 7.83
CA ALA A 156 0.47 21.13 8.97
C ALA A 156 0.81 20.37 10.26
N ARG A 157 0.42 19.10 10.35
CA ARG A 157 0.82 18.15 11.42
C ARG A 157 2.12 17.39 11.10
N GLY A 158 2.73 17.59 9.93
CA GLY A 158 3.90 16.83 9.47
C GLY A 158 3.57 15.43 8.96
N VAL A 159 2.33 15.19 8.57
CA VAL A 159 1.85 13.93 8.01
C VAL A 159 1.73 14.05 6.50
N TYR A 160 2.43 13.21 5.76
CA TYR A 160 2.36 13.09 4.31
C TYR A 160 1.15 12.29 3.86
N VAL A 161 0.68 12.51 2.63
CA VAL A 161 -0.51 11.84 2.11
C VAL A 161 -0.22 11.15 0.79
N VAL A 162 -0.36 9.82 0.78
CA VAL A 162 -0.27 8.96 -0.40
C VAL A 162 -1.68 8.64 -0.87
N LEU A 163 -1.95 8.83 -2.16
CA LEU A 163 -3.22 8.50 -2.78
C LEU A 163 -3.17 7.10 -3.41
N ASP A 164 -4.21 6.31 -3.17
CA ASP A 164 -4.45 5.09 -3.93
C ASP A 164 -5.02 5.43 -5.31
N ILE A 165 -4.39 4.95 -6.37
CA ILE A 165 -4.78 5.23 -7.76
C ILE A 165 -4.95 3.94 -8.56
N VAL A 166 -5.78 4.01 -9.58
CA VAL A 166 -6.04 2.90 -10.50
C VAL A 166 -5.64 3.32 -11.92
N LEU A 167 -4.71 2.58 -12.52
CA LEU A 167 -4.28 2.80 -13.92
C LEU A 167 -4.84 1.74 -14.87
N ASN A 168 -5.14 0.56 -14.34
CA ASN A 168 -5.51 -0.61 -15.14
C ASN A 168 -6.92 -0.53 -15.71
N HIS A 169 -7.89 -0.01 -14.99
CA HIS A 169 -9.30 -0.17 -15.34
C HIS A 169 -10.16 1.02 -14.94
N THR A 170 -11.36 1.05 -15.50
CA THR A 170 -12.47 1.91 -15.08
C THR A 170 -13.56 1.06 -14.42
N ALA A 171 -14.60 1.69 -13.89
CA ALA A 171 -15.86 1.01 -13.59
C ALA A 171 -16.46 0.36 -14.85
N ARG A 172 -17.63 -0.29 -14.70
CA ARG A 172 -18.47 -0.72 -15.83
C ARG A 172 -19.04 0.51 -16.53
N VAL A 173 -18.32 1.02 -17.53
CA VAL A 173 -18.68 2.24 -18.29
C VAL A 173 -19.33 1.92 -19.64
N PHE A 174 -19.28 0.68 -20.06
CA PHE A 174 -19.99 0.15 -21.23
C PHE A 174 -20.35 -1.34 -21.04
N ASP A 175 -21.29 -1.82 -21.83
CA ASP A 175 -21.60 -3.23 -22.00
C ASP A 175 -21.04 -3.75 -23.31
N TYR A 176 -20.71 -5.03 -23.34
CA TYR A 176 -20.35 -5.72 -24.58
C TYR A 176 -21.59 -6.09 -25.38
N VAL A 177 -21.52 -5.94 -26.71
CA VAL A 177 -22.59 -6.38 -27.59
C VAL A 177 -22.17 -7.66 -28.30
N ARG A 178 -22.84 -8.77 -27.96
CA ARG A 178 -22.59 -10.09 -28.54
C ARG A 178 -23.88 -10.67 -29.09
N SER A 179 -23.83 -11.15 -30.32
CA SER A 179 -25.01 -11.70 -31.01
C SER A 179 -26.25 -10.76 -30.96
N GLY A 180 -26.01 -9.45 -31.01
CA GLY A 180 -27.03 -8.41 -30.94
C GLY A 180 -27.61 -8.10 -29.57
N ALA A 181 -27.09 -8.72 -28.49
CA ALA A 181 -27.53 -8.47 -27.11
C ALA A 181 -26.39 -7.84 -26.27
N ALA A 182 -26.77 -6.87 -25.42
CA ALA A 182 -25.85 -6.28 -24.47
C ALA A 182 -25.63 -7.24 -23.28
N THR A 183 -24.37 -7.38 -22.85
CA THR A 183 -23.98 -8.16 -21.67
C THR A 183 -22.93 -7.41 -20.84
N SER A 184 -23.08 -7.44 -19.51
CA SER A 184 -22.14 -6.78 -18.59
C SER A 184 -20.78 -7.47 -18.53
N SER A 185 -20.72 -8.77 -18.76
CA SER A 185 -19.48 -9.54 -18.76
C SER A 185 -19.60 -10.79 -19.63
N PHE A 186 -18.48 -11.31 -20.06
CA PHE A 186 -18.37 -12.62 -20.69
C PHE A 186 -16.96 -13.17 -20.44
N THR A 187 -16.83 -14.48 -20.55
CA THR A 187 -15.55 -15.18 -20.54
C THR A 187 -15.48 -16.03 -21.79
N ASP A 188 -14.55 -15.70 -22.70
CA ASP A 188 -14.41 -16.42 -23.96
C ASP A 188 -12.93 -16.42 -24.38
N ALA A 189 -12.30 -17.59 -24.32
CA ALA A 189 -10.91 -17.78 -24.72
C ALA A 189 -10.66 -17.43 -26.19
N GLY A 190 -11.68 -17.56 -27.06
CA GLY A 190 -11.56 -17.25 -28.49
C GLY A 190 -11.49 -15.75 -28.80
N VAL A 191 -11.94 -14.88 -27.87
CA VAL A 191 -11.86 -13.41 -28.03
C VAL A 191 -10.50 -12.87 -27.59
N MET A 192 -9.68 -13.70 -26.93
CA MET A 192 -8.37 -13.29 -26.42
C MET A 192 -7.28 -13.14 -27.49
N ASP A 193 -7.59 -13.45 -28.74
CA ASP A 193 -6.63 -13.33 -29.86
C ASP A 193 -6.83 -12.00 -30.61
N ASP A 194 -6.05 -10.98 -30.27
CA ASP A 194 -6.04 -9.65 -30.90
C ASP A 194 -5.68 -9.68 -32.39
N ALA A 195 -4.97 -10.72 -32.83
CA ALA A 195 -4.48 -10.80 -34.21
C ALA A 195 -5.60 -10.98 -35.23
N LEU A 196 -6.80 -11.34 -34.77
CA LEU A 196 -7.93 -11.66 -35.65
C LEU A 196 -9.00 -10.58 -35.73
N GLY A 197 -8.90 -9.47 -35.01
CA GLY A 197 -9.88 -8.36 -35.06
C GLY A 197 -11.27 -8.72 -34.54
N ASN A 198 -11.39 -9.74 -33.68
CA ASN A 198 -12.67 -10.24 -33.15
C ASN A 198 -13.10 -9.57 -31.84
N GLU A 199 -12.62 -8.37 -31.55
CA GLU A 199 -13.06 -7.64 -30.37
C GLU A 199 -14.56 -7.33 -30.45
N PRO A 200 -15.32 -7.59 -29.35
CA PRO A 200 -16.75 -7.34 -29.37
C PRO A 200 -17.06 -5.85 -29.45
N ASP A 201 -18.18 -5.57 -30.04
CA ASP A 201 -18.78 -4.25 -30.04
C ASP A 201 -19.12 -3.81 -28.61
N VAL A 202 -19.16 -2.51 -28.38
CA VAL A 202 -19.51 -1.95 -27.06
C VAL A 202 -20.69 -0.98 -27.19
N GLN A 203 -21.47 -0.94 -26.11
CA GLN A 203 -22.53 0.03 -25.93
C GLN A 203 -22.31 0.74 -24.59
N TRP A 204 -22.05 2.04 -24.65
CA TRP A 204 -21.83 2.84 -23.47
C TRP A 204 -23.06 2.86 -22.56
N VAL A 205 -22.85 2.96 -21.24
CA VAL A 205 -23.93 3.02 -20.26
C VAL A 205 -24.12 4.45 -19.76
N ASN A 206 -25.35 4.76 -19.38
CA ASN A 206 -25.69 6.02 -18.72
C ASN A 206 -25.46 5.95 -17.20
N GLY A 207 -25.71 7.06 -16.50
CA GLY A 207 -25.57 7.16 -15.05
C GLY A 207 -26.49 6.24 -14.24
N PHE A 208 -27.38 5.48 -14.87
CA PHE A 208 -28.19 4.44 -14.26
C PHE A 208 -27.70 3.03 -14.60
N GLY A 209 -26.56 2.90 -15.31
CA GLY A 209 -26.02 1.62 -15.76
C GLY A 209 -26.78 0.99 -16.91
N LEU A 210 -27.64 1.74 -17.58
CA LEU A 210 -28.42 1.26 -18.72
C LEU A 210 -27.69 1.59 -20.02
N PRO A 211 -27.67 0.64 -20.99
CA PRO A 211 -27.07 0.88 -22.29
C PRO A 211 -27.68 2.10 -22.99
N ARG A 212 -26.83 2.88 -23.68
CA ARG A 212 -27.23 4.02 -24.51
C ARG A 212 -27.34 3.62 -25.97
N PRO A 213 -28.54 3.46 -26.57
CA PRO A 213 -28.70 3.05 -27.96
C PRO A 213 -28.11 4.03 -28.97
N ASP A 214 -28.03 5.31 -28.61
CA ASP A 214 -27.45 6.37 -29.41
C ASP A 214 -25.90 6.37 -29.37
N TRP A 215 -25.27 5.49 -28.60
CA TRP A 215 -23.82 5.41 -28.48
C TRP A 215 -23.30 3.95 -28.46
N GLN A 216 -23.44 3.30 -29.57
CA GLN A 216 -22.89 1.97 -29.82
C GLN A 216 -21.76 2.09 -30.86
N ASN A 217 -20.57 1.59 -30.57
CA ASN A 217 -19.38 1.60 -31.43
C ASN A 217 -19.02 2.93 -32.09
N ARG A 218 -19.52 4.03 -31.60
CA ARG A 218 -19.21 5.34 -32.13
C ARG A 218 -17.95 5.88 -31.41
N LEU A 219 -17.03 6.45 -32.19
CA LEU A 219 -15.85 7.13 -31.67
C LEU A 219 -16.20 8.50 -31.08
N GLU A 220 -17.25 9.13 -31.62
CA GLU A 220 -17.72 10.43 -31.16
C GLU A 220 -18.88 10.26 -30.14
N PRO A 221 -18.81 10.92 -28.98
CA PRO A 221 -19.90 10.89 -28.02
C PRO A 221 -21.15 11.63 -28.55
N PRO A 222 -22.35 11.31 -28.05
CA PRO A 222 -23.54 12.11 -28.27
C PRO A 222 -23.38 13.56 -27.82
N ALA A 223 -24.13 14.48 -28.42
CA ALA A 223 -24.02 15.91 -28.11
C ALA A 223 -24.39 16.28 -26.69
N GLN A 224 -25.17 15.45 -26.00
CA GLN A 224 -25.59 15.67 -24.61
C GLN A 224 -25.23 14.45 -23.74
N LEU A 225 -24.27 14.64 -22.84
CA LEU A 225 -23.87 13.66 -21.83
C LEU A 225 -24.11 14.23 -20.43
N HIS A 226 -24.62 13.38 -19.56
CA HIS A 226 -24.64 13.64 -18.13
C HIS A 226 -23.28 13.30 -17.50
N ALA A 227 -22.90 13.97 -16.43
CA ALA A 227 -21.63 13.73 -15.74
C ALA A 227 -21.49 12.31 -15.15
N ASP A 228 -22.57 11.54 -15.07
CA ASP A 228 -22.60 10.15 -14.65
C ASP A 228 -22.60 9.15 -15.81
N ASP A 229 -22.59 9.63 -17.06
CA ASP A 229 -22.57 8.75 -18.23
C ASP A 229 -21.14 8.34 -18.60
N ALA A 230 -20.97 7.10 -19.03
CA ALA A 230 -19.71 6.56 -19.55
C ALA A 230 -18.48 6.80 -18.62
N VAL A 231 -17.35 7.26 -19.18
CA VAL A 231 -16.10 7.53 -18.49
C VAL A 231 -15.68 8.99 -18.66
N TRP A 232 -14.99 9.55 -17.66
CA TRP A 232 -14.40 10.89 -17.69
C TRP A 232 -12.93 10.85 -17.29
N PRO A 233 -12.06 11.73 -17.84
CA PRO A 233 -12.39 12.83 -18.76
C PRO A 233 -12.93 12.32 -20.10
N SER A 234 -13.60 13.20 -20.85
CA SER A 234 -14.15 12.90 -22.17
C SER A 234 -13.10 12.39 -23.17
N ASP A 235 -11.83 12.68 -22.90
CA ASP A 235 -10.68 12.15 -23.64
C ASP A 235 -10.61 10.62 -23.64
N LEU A 236 -11.15 9.95 -22.61
CA LEU A 236 -11.23 8.49 -22.51
C LEU A 236 -12.47 7.88 -23.20
N GLN A 237 -13.39 8.69 -23.70
CA GLN A 237 -14.65 8.25 -24.30
C GLN A 237 -14.47 7.70 -25.71
N ASN A 238 -13.52 6.78 -25.85
CA ASN A 238 -13.22 6.08 -27.09
C ASN A 238 -13.08 4.58 -26.78
N HIS A 239 -13.94 3.75 -27.38
CA HIS A 239 -13.92 2.31 -27.13
C HIS A 239 -12.59 1.63 -27.54
N LEU A 240 -11.81 2.23 -28.44
CA LEU A 240 -10.48 1.75 -28.83
C LEU A 240 -9.43 1.92 -27.71
N PHE A 241 -9.75 2.65 -26.66
CA PHE A 241 -8.89 2.82 -25.47
C PHE A 241 -9.07 1.71 -24.44
N PHE A 242 -9.92 0.73 -24.73
CA PHE A 242 -10.20 -0.41 -23.88
C PHE A 242 -9.84 -1.71 -24.60
N ARG A 243 -9.42 -2.72 -23.81
CA ARG A 243 -9.00 -4.02 -24.39
C ARG A 243 -10.15 -4.84 -24.93
N ARG A 244 -11.34 -4.70 -24.40
CA ARG A 244 -12.58 -5.35 -24.85
C ARG A 244 -12.50 -6.87 -24.98
N ARG A 245 -11.81 -7.51 -24.00
CA ARG A 245 -11.56 -8.97 -24.00
C ARG A 245 -12.48 -9.75 -23.08
N GLY A 246 -13.42 -9.09 -22.39
CA GLY A 246 -14.19 -9.70 -21.33
C GLY A 246 -13.36 -9.99 -20.09
N SER A 247 -13.90 -10.81 -19.19
CA SER A 247 -13.28 -11.12 -17.91
C SER A 247 -11.95 -11.87 -18.11
N LYS A 248 -10.97 -11.55 -17.27
CA LYS A 248 -9.68 -12.26 -17.23
C LYS A 248 -9.86 -13.76 -17.00
N LEU A 249 -9.05 -14.58 -17.62
CA LEU A 249 -9.07 -16.04 -17.48
C LEU A 249 -8.15 -16.54 -16.37
N THR A 250 -7.13 -15.79 -16.03
CA THR A 250 -6.09 -16.16 -15.05
C THR A 250 -5.55 -14.92 -14.37
N ASP A 251 -4.89 -15.10 -13.23
CA ASP A 251 -4.10 -14.08 -12.54
C ASP A 251 -2.60 -14.16 -12.85
N ALA A 252 -2.19 -15.09 -13.72
CA ALA A 252 -0.82 -15.19 -14.17
C ALA A 252 -0.56 -14.23 -15.34
N PRO A 253 0.56 -13.48 -15.32
CA PRO A 253 1.01 -12.70 -16.47
C PRO A 253 1.22 -13.59 -17.71
N ASP A 254 0.88 -13.08 -18.86
CA ASP A 254 1.11 -13.74 -20.15
C ASP A 254 2.53 -13.44 -20.70
N GLU A 255 2.78 -13.79 -21.96
CA GLU A 255 4.06 -13.58 -22.65
C GLU A 255 4.49 -12.12 -22.75
N ARG A 256 3.54 -11.16 -22.61
CA ARG A 256 3.84 -9.72 -22.55
C ARG A 256 4.18 -9.24 -21.14
N GLY A 257 4.11 -10.12 -20.14
CA GLY A 257 4.53 -9.85 -18.77
C GLY A 257 3.47 -9.19 -17.88
N PHE A 258 2.19 -9.17 -18.27
CA PHE A 258 1.08 -8.64 -17.47
C PHE A 258 -0.22 -9.43 -17.69
N VAL A 259 -1.23 -9.22 -16.83
CA VAL A 259 -2.52 -9.92 -16.91
C VAL A 259 -3.49 -9.14 -17.77
N ARG A 260 -4.09 -9.78 -18.78
CA ARG A 260 -5.06 -9.16 -19.69
C ARG A 260 -6.49 -9.62 -19.41
N GLY A 261 -7.45 -8.71 -19.56
CA GLY A 261 -8.89 -8.92 -19.38
C GLY A 261 -9.47 -8.10 -18.23
N ASP A 262 -10.78 -7.95 -18.26
CA ASP A 262 -11.53 -7.19 -17.28
C ASP A 262 -11.42 -7.82 -15.88
N PHE A 263 -11.32 -6.97 -14.87
CA PHE A 263 -11.38 -7.38 -13.48
C PHE A 263 -12.84 -7.40 -13.01
N GLY A 264 -13.49 -8.55 -13.13
CA GLY A 264 -14.94 -8.66 -12.94
C GLY A 264 -15.70 -7.93 -14.07
N ASP A 265 -16.45 -6.91 -13.72
CA ASP A 265 -17.16 -6.03 -14.66
C ASP A 265 -16.47 -4.66 -14.89
N MET A 266 -15.29 -4.44 -14.27
CA MET A 266 -14.47 -3.25 -14.47
C MET A 266 -13.68 -3.37 -15.77
N ARG A 267 -13.71 -2.30 -16.60
CA ARG A 267 -13.19 -2.30 -17.97
C ARG A 267 -11.71 -2.01 -18.03
N GLN A 268 -10.92 -2.96 -18.55
CA GLN A 268 -9.49 -2.80 -18.70
C GLN A 268 -9.11 -1.77 -19.76
N LEU A 269 -8.30 -0.78 -19.38
CA LEU A 269 -7.72 0.22 -20.24
C LEU A 269 -6.53 -0.33 -21.05
N ALA A 270 -6.36 0.12 -22.29
CA ALA A 270 -5.19 -0.18 -23.11
C ALA A 270 -4.15 0.92 -22.92
N VAL A 271 -3.39 0.83 -21.83
CA VAL A 271 -2.43 1.88 -21.43
C VAL A 271 -1.08 1.80 -22.13
N GLU A 272 -0.73 0.63 -22.68
CA GLU A 272 0.52 0.42 -23.41
C GLU A 272 0.47 1.00 -24.82
N TYR A 273 1.66 1.11 -25.42
CA TYR A 273 1.80 1.37 -26.83
C TYR A 273 1.44 0.11 -27.63
N ASP A 274 0.45 0.24 -28.51
CA ASP A 274 0.12 -0.78 -29.50
C ASP A 274 0.30 -0.24 -30.92
N ALA A 275 1.29 -0.79 -31.64
CA ALA A 275 1.56 -0.41 -33.03
C ALA A 275 0.47 -0.89 -34.00
N THR A 276 -0.32 -1.90 -33.59
CA THR A 276 -1.28 -2.57 -34.50
C THR A 276 -2.62 -1.86 -34.60
N THR A 277 -2.91 -0.92 -33.69
CA THR A 277 -4.13 -0.11 -33.76
C THR A 277 -4.08 0.88 -34.96
N GLY A 278 -4.23 0.36 -36.15
CA GLY A 278 -4.35 1.15 -37.36
C GLY A 278 -5.50 2.17 -37.29
N GLY A 279 -5.30 3.36 -37.82
CA GLY A 279 -6.31 4.43 -37.82
C GLY A 279 -6.24 5.40 -36.64
N GLN A 280 -5.35 5.19 -35.66
CA GLN A 280 -5.24 6.06 -34.51
C GLN A 280 -4.21 7.21 -34.63
N GLU A 281 -3.74 7.53 -35.83
CA GLU A 281 -2.75 8.59 -36.02
C GLU A 281 -3.25 9.95 -35.52
N GLN A 282 -4.54 10.26 -35.66
CA GLN A 282 -5.11 11.50 -35.11
C GLN A 282 -5.08 11.51 -33.56
N LEU A 283 -5.34 10.37 -32.94
CA LEU A 283 -5.27 10.22 -31.50
C LEU A 283 -3.83 10.35 -30.99
N ARG A 284 -2.86 9.78 -31.70
CA ARG A 284 -1.43 9.92 -31.39
C ARG A 284 -0.93 11.35 -31.57
N ARG A 285 -1.44 12.07 -32.59
CA ARG A 285 -1.12 13.50 -32.76
C ARG A 285 -1.68 14.34 -31.62
N ARG A 286 -2.83 13.98 -31.06
CA ARG A 286 -3.47 14.71 -29.96
C ARG A 286 -2.89 14.36 -28.59
N TYR A 287 -2.68 13.08 -28.31
CA TYR A 287 -2.33 12.57 -26.99
C TYR A 287 -0.91 11.98 -26.89
N GLY A 288 -0.18 11.85 -27.99
CA GLY A 288 1.14 11.22 -28.03
C GLY A 288 1.10 9.72 -28.35
N ILE A 289 2.25 9.06 -28.22
CA ILE A 289 2.44 7.66 -28.70
C ILE A 289 1.54 6.67 -27.95
N SER A 290 1.33 6.85 -26.66
CA SER A 290 0.44 6.03 -25.81
C SER A 290 -0.73 6.89 -25.31
N PRO A 291 -1.80 7.06 -26.09
CA PRO A 291 -2.85 8.02 -25.78
C PRO A 291 -3.47 7.87 -24.40
N VAL A 292 -3.88 6.65 -24.03
CA VAL A 292 -4.51 6.37 -22.74
C VAL A 292 -3.56 6.70 -21.57
N LEU A 293 -2.33 6.23 -21.66
CA LEU A 293 -1.33 6.50 -20.63
C LEU A 293 -1.06 8.01 -20.45
N ASN A 294 -0.97 8.74 -21.56
CA ASN A 294 -0.74 10.20 -21.52
C ASN A 294 -1.95 10.97 -20.96
N ILE A 295 -3.16 10.50 -21.20
CA ILE A 295 -4.37 11.05 -20.57
C ILE A 295 -4.31 10.82 -19.06
N LEU A 296 -3.99 9.60 -18.63
CA LEU A 296 -3.87 9.27 -17.21
C LEU A 296 -2.74 10.03 -16.54
N ILE A 297 -1.55 10.13 -17.15
CA ILE A 297 -0.45 10.94 -16.64
C ILE A 297 -0.92 12.38 -16.39
N ARG A 298 -1.56 13.00 -17.36
CA ARG A 298 -2.04 14.38 -17.24
C ARG A 298 -3.09 14.54 -16.16
N ALA A 299 -4.01 13.60 -16.02
CA ALA A 299 -5.02 13.59 -14.96
C ALA A 299 -4.36 13.50 -13.58
N HIS A 300 -3.38 12.61 -13.40
CA HIS A 300 -2.70 12.45 -12.10
C HIS A 300 -1.76 13.63 -11.79
N GLN A 301 -1.12 14.24 -12.80
CA GLN A 301 -0.41 15.51 -12.61
C GLN A 301 -1.34 16.62 -12.09
N TYR A 302 -2.56 16.70 -12.63
CA TYR A 302 -3.57 17.64 -12.13
C TYR A 302 -3.95 17.34 -10.68
N LEU A 303 -4.15 16.07 -10.29
CA LEU A 303 -4.49 15.70 -8.91
C LEU A 303 -3.38 16.09 -7.93
N VAL A 304 -2.10 15.84 -8.27
CA VAL A 304 -0.97 16.26 -7.44
C VAL A 304 -0.90 17.79 -7.33
N ALA A 305 -1.09 18.51 -8.44
CA ALA A 305 -1.09 19.97 -8.44
C ALA A 305 -2.26 20.56 -7.63
N ARG A 306 -3.43 19.91 -7.70
CA ARG A 306 -4.66 20.40 -7.07
C ARG A 306 -4.70 20.16 -5.57
N TYR A 307 -4.26 18.97 -5.13
CA TYR A 307 -4.45 18.52 -3.75
C TYR A 307 -3.15 18.35 -2.98
N ASP A 308 -1.99 18.41 -3.65
CA ASP A 308 -0.67 18.35 -3.02
C ASP A 308 -0.31 16.95 -2.47
N PHE A 309 -0.74 15.87 -3.11
CA PHE A 309 -0.34 14.51 -2.74
C PHE A 309 1.17 14.31 -2.79
N ASP A 310 1.71 13.44 -1.92
CA ASP A 310 3.14 13.20 -1.73
C ASP A 310 3.63 11.90 -2.36
N GLY A 311 2.71 11.06 -2.82
CA GLY A 311 3.00 9.78 -3.43
C GLY A 311 1.74 9.07 -3.91
N PHE A 312 1.94 7.91 -4.55
CA PHE A 312 0.87 7.04 -5.00
C PHE A 312 1.09 5.59 -4.56
N ARG A 313 0.02 4.95 -4.11
CA ARG A 313 -0.11 3.50 -4.20
C ARG A 313 -0.82 3.20 -5.51
N ILE A 314 -0.26 2.32 -6.32
CA ILE A 314 -0.83 1.97 -7.63
C ILE A 314 -1.47 0.59 -7.53
N ASP A 315 -2.79 0.57 -7.75
CA ASP A 315 -3.61 -0.63 -7.74
C ASP A 315 -3.28 -1.54 -8.92
N THR A 316 -3.39 -2.85 -8.72
CA THR A 316 -3.35 -3.88 -9.76
C THR A 316 -2.20 -3.72 -10.76
N VAL A 317 -0.98 -3.38 -10.30
CA VAL A 317 0.19 -3.15 -11.17
C VAL A 317 0.50 -4.36 -12.05
N LYS A 318 0.30 -5.58 -11.55
CA LYS A 318 0.49 -6.83 -12.30
C LYS A 318 -0.39 -6.92 -13.58
N TYR A 319 -1.43 -6.11 -13.67
CA TYR A 319 -2.37 -6.06 -14.79
C TYR A 319 -2.04 -4.94 -15.80
N VAL A 320 -1.01 -4.17 -15.53
CA VAL A 320 -0.53 -3.08 -16.37
C VAL A 320 0.77 -3.48 -17.04
N HIS A 321 0.95 -3.13 -18.31
CA HIS A 321 2.20 -3.41 -19.01
C HIS A 321 3.40 -2.75 -18.30
N PRO A 322 4.53 -3.46 -18.07
CA PRO A 322 5.67 -2.91 -17.34
C PRO A 322 6.19 -1.57 -17.88
N GLU A 323 6.33 -1.42 -19.20
CA GLU A 323 6.75 -0.14 -19.82
C GLU A 323 5.79 1.01 -19.54
N ALA A 324 4.49 0.74 -19.41
CA ALA A 324 3.51 1.77 -19.06
C ALA A 324 3.71 2.22 -17.60
N ILE A 325 4.02 1.30 -16.68
CA ILE A 325 4.36 1.63 -15.29
C ILE A 325 5.64 2.44 -15.20
N GLU A 326 6.69 2.08 -15.96
CA GLU A 326 7.93 2.84 -16.03
C GLU A 326 7.70 4.26 -16.56
N THR A 327 6.99 4.37 -17.68
CA THR A 327 6.68 5.67 -18.30
C THR A 327 5.86 6.55 -17.36
N PHE A 328 4.84 5.98 -16.72
CA PHE A 328 4.04 6.69 -15.72
C PHE A 328 4.88 7.15 -14.54
N GLY A 329 5.69 6.24 -13.97
CA GLY A 329 6.56 6.54 -12.83
C GLY A 329 7.54 7.67 -13.13
N ASN A 330 8.22 7.63 -14.27
CA ASN A 330 9.16 8.67 -14.69
C ASN A 330 8.46 10.00 -14.94
N ALA A 331 7.33 10.01 -15.66
CA ALA A 331 6.57 11.24 -15.91
C ALA A 331 6.05 11.89 -14.63
N MET A 332 5.63 11.10 -13.63
CA MET A 332 5.19 11.62 -12.35
C MET A 332 6.34 12.15 -11.51
N ARG A 333 7.51 11.48 -11.50
CA ARG A 333 8.72 12.02 -10.80
C ARG A 333 9.19 13.32 -11.41
N GLU A 334 9.32 13.39 -12.73
CA GLU A 334 9.70 14.63 -13.44
C GLU A 334 8.75 15.78 -13.11
N PHE A 335 7.45 15.51 -13.12
CA PHE A 335 6.45 16.49 -12.76
C PHE A 335 6.58 16.92 -11.29
N ALA A 336 6.70 15.96 -10.37
CA ALA A 336 6.83 16.21 -8.95
C ALA A 336 8.06 17.08 -8.61
N LEU A 337 9.17 16.91 -9.34
CA LEU A 337 10.35 17.80 -9.23
C LEU A 337 9.98 19.26 -9.48
N THR A 338 9.10 19.54 -10.43
CA THR A 338 8.66 20.93 -10.72
C THR A 338 7.84 21.54 -9.58
N LEU A 339 7.31 20.69 -8.69
CA LEU A 339 6.58 21.08 -7.48
C LEU A 339 7.49 21.09 -6.22
N GLY A 340 8.80 20.85 -6.38
CA GLY A 340 9.74 20.75 -5.27
C GLY A 340 9.64 19.43 -4.50
N LYS A 341 8.92 18.44 -5.03
CA LYS A 341 8.80 17.09 -4.46
C LYS A 341 9.88 16.19 -5.06
N THR A 342 11.07 16.23 -4.45
CA THR A 342 12.27 15.54 -4.97
C THR A 342 12.28 14.04 -4.69
N ASN A 343 11.39 13.55 -3.86
CA ASN A 343 11.26 12.16 -3.42
C ASN A 343 9.78 11.75 -3.41
N PHE A 344 9.08 11.94 -4.55
CA PHE A 344 7.69 11.53 -4.72
C PHE A 344 7.62 10.01 -4.72
N PHE A 345 6.90 9.41 -3.77
CA PHE A 345 6.95 7.98 -3.50
C PHE A 345 5.86 7.21 -4.24
N MET A 346 6.23 6.23 -5.03
CA MET A 346 5.28 5.35 -5.72
C MET A 346 5.56 3.90 -5.39
N PHE A 347 4.54 3.21 -4.87
CA PHE A 347 4.60 1.78 -4.63
C PHE A 347 3.39 1.06 -5.24
N GLY A 348 3.63 -0.12 -5.77
CA GLY A 348 2.64 -0.87 -6.53
C GLY A 348 2.08 -2.07 -5.77
N GLU A 349 0.85 -2.44 -6.12
CA GLU A 349 0.31 -3.73 -5.76
C GLU A 349 0.71 -4.78 -6.82
N VAL A 350 1.60 -5.68 -6.41
CA VAL A 350 1.98 -6.87 -7.19
C VAL A 350 1.78 -8.09 -6.31
N TYR A 351 0.57 -8.65 -6.33
CA TYR A 351 0.23 -9.86 -5.56
C TYR A 351 0.92 -11.08 -6.19
N ASP A 352 2.23 -11.24 -5.91
CA ASP A 352 3.05 -12.29 -6.49
C ASP A 352 4.38 -12.46 -5.73
N ASP A 353 5.30 -13.20 -6.31
CA ASP A 353 6.64 -13.45 -5.80
C ASP A 353 7.63 -12.31 -6.05
N GLU A 354 8.83 -12.47 -5.51
CA GLU A 354 9.92 -11.50 -5.60
C GLU A 354 10.37 -11.23 -7.04
N ALA A 355 10.34 -12.26 -7.92
CA ALA A 355 10.75 -12.14 -9.31
C ALA A 355 9.75 -11.32 -10.13
N THR A 356 8.46 -11.50 -9.88
CA THR A 356 7.41 -10.72 -10.53
C THR A 356 7.46 -9.26 -10.08
N ILE A 357 7.62 -9.00 -8.77
CA ILE A 357 7.78 -7.63 -8.25
C ILE A 357 8.98 -6.93 -8.89
N ALA A 358 10.09 -7.64 -9.09
CA ALA A 358 11.31 -7.08 -9.66
C ALA A 358 11.12 -6.48 -11.06
N ARG A 359 10.13 -6.98 -11.83
CA ARG A 359 9.83 -6.44 -13.17
C ARG A 359 9.29 -5.02 -13.15
N PHE A 360 8.55 -4.65 -12.10
CA PHE A 360 7.90 -3.36 -11.98
C PHE A 360 8.71 -2.33 -11.18
N THR A 361 9.65 -2.79 -10.36
CA THR A 361 10.49 -1.94 -9.50
C THR A 361 11.87 -1.65 -10.09
N GLY A 362 12.12 -1.97 -11.34
CA GLY A 362 13.40 -1.73 -12.03
C GLY A 362 14.56 -2.59 -11.53
N ARG A 363 14.30 -3.70 -10.84
CA ARG A 363 15.33 -4.63 -10.30
C ARG A 363 15.69 -5.78 -11.24
N ASN A 364 15.06 -5.85 -12.40
CA ASN A 364 15.30 -6.95 -13.34
C ASN A 364 16.54 -6.67 -14.19
N GLY A 365 17.70 -7.14 -13.74
CA GLY A 365 19.01 -6.89 -14.35
C GLY A 365 19.22 -7.45 -15.77
N GLY A 366 18.21 -8.07 -16.37
CA GLY A 366 18.32 -8.65 -17.73
C GLY A 366 18.08 -7.66 -18.87
N SER A 367 17.34 -6.59 -18.64
CA SER A 367 16.97 -5.63 -19.69
C SER A 367 17.63 -4.25 -19.54
N GLY A 368 18.16 -3.92 -18.38
CA GLY A 368 18.95 -2.69 -18.18
C GLY A 368 18.22 -1.36 -18.37
N GLU A 369 16.91 -1.36 -18.51
CA GLU A 369 16.26 -0.31 -19.29
C GLU A 369 15.29 0.58 -18.53
N GLY A 370 15.09 0.46 -17.23
CA GLY A 370 14.17 1.41 -16.64
C GLY A 370 14.03 1.30 -15.13
N PHE A 371 13.92 2.43 -14.51
CA PHE A 371 13.43 2.51 -13.16
C PHE A 371 11.90 2.59 -13.22
N GLY A 372 11.22 1.51 -12.88
CA GLY A 372 9.79 1.49 -12.70
C GLY A 372 9.35 2.35 -11.52
N ILE A 373 8.41 1.87 -10.73
CA ILE A 373 8.03 2.49 -9.46
C ILE A 373 9.10 2.24 -8.40
N ASP A 374 9.09 3.05 -7.33
CA ASP A 374 10.13 3.03 -6.29
C ASP A 374 10.09 1.77 -5.44
N SER A 375 8.89 1.21 -5.26
CA SER A 375 8.62 0.16 -4.29
C SER A 375 7.38 -0.65 -4.66
N ALA A 376 7.10 -1.68 -3.86
CA ALA A 376 5.87 -2.47 -3.93
C ALA A 376 5.38 -2.84 -2.52
N LEU A 377 4.12 -3.26 -2.43
CA LEU A 377 3.60 -3.98 -1.28
C LEU A 377 4.38 -5.29 -1.12
N ASP A 378 4.86 -5.57 0.09
CA ASP A 378 5.75 -6.70 0.40
C ASP A 378 4.95 -8.00 0.55
N PHE A 379 4.35 -8.48 -0.54
CA PHE A 379 3.61 -9.75 -0.55
C PHE A 379 4.47 -10.96 -0.20
N PRO A 380 5.73 -11.08 -0.65
CA PRO A 380 6.59 -12.19 -0.23
C PRO A 380 6.74 -12.30 1.29
N LEU A 381 6.91 -11.16 1.98
CA LEU A 381 6.95 -11.13 3.44
C LEU A 381 5.57 -11.35 4.05
N PHE A 382 4.52 -10.76 3.50
CA PHE A 382 3.14 -10.95 3.96
C PHE A 382 2.73 -12.43 3.95
N PHE A 383 3.09 -13.20 2.94
CA PHE A 383 2.78 -14.65 2.89
C PHE A 383 3.43 -15.47 4.03
N LYS A 384 4.36 -14.88 4.78
CA LYS A 384 5.08 -15.55 5.88
C LYS A 384 4.81 -14.91 7.22
N LEU A 385 4.90 -13.59 7.32
CA LEU A 385 4.97 -12.86 8.59
C LEU A 385 3.76 -13.07 9.51
N PRO A 386 2.49 -12.92 9.05
CA PRO A 386 1.34 -13.12 9.93
C PRO A 386 1.26 -14.53 10.51
N GLY A 387 1.46 -15.55 9.68
CA GLY A 387 1.44 -16.94 10.09
C GLY A 387 2.61 -17.30 11.03
N THR A 388 3.79 -16.74 10.77
CA THR A 388 4.96 -16.91 11.65
C THR A 388 4.71 -16.28 13.02
N ALA A 389 4.20 -15.04 13.06
CA ALA A 389 3.90 -14.35 14.33
C ALA A 389 2.84 -15.08 15.17
N LYS A 390 1.91 -15.78 14.51
CA LYS A 390 0.90 -16.63 15.15
C LYS A 390 1.44 -18.03 15.54
N GLY A 391 2.70 -18.34 15.25
CA GLY A 391 3.31 -19.65 15.52
C GLY A 391 2.78 -20.78 14.64
N LEU A 392 2.18 -20.46 13.49
CA LEU A 392 1.55 -21.43 12.58
C LEU A 392 2.44 -21.82 11.39
N VAL A 393 3.43 -20.99 11.06
CA VAL A 393 4.32 -21.14 9.90
C VAL A 393 5.76 -21.20 10.37
N ASP A 394 6.59 -21.90 9.62
CA ASP A 394 8.03 -22.05 9.89
C ASP A 394 8.72 -20.67 9.91
N VAL A 395 9.40 -20.37 11.03
CA VAL A 395 10.13 -19.12 11.24
C VAL A 395 11.26 -18.91 10.22
N ALA A 396 11.83 -19.96 9.66
CA ALA A 396 12.85 -19.90 8.62
C ALA A 396 12.34 -19.21 7.34
N GLY A 397 11.01 -19.19 7.13
CA GLY A 397 10.39 -18.54 5.98
C GLY A 397 10.65 -17.04 5.89
N ILE A 398 10.75 -16.33 7.01
CA ILE A 398 11.09 -14.89 7.01
C ILE A 398 12.52 -14.70 6.49
N ARG A 399 13.49 -15.45 7.02
CA ARG A 399 14.89 -15.39 6.57
C ARG A 399 15.00 -15.69 5.07
N ALA A 400 14.32 -16.72 4.60
CA ALA A 400 14.33 -17.10 3.19
C ALA A 400 13.81 -15.99 2.24
N VAL A 401 12.82 -15.20 2.64
CA VAL A 401 12.36 -14.03 1.88
C VAL A 401 13.50 -13.02 1.69
N PHE A 402 14.20 -12.65 2.76
CA PHE A 402 15.30 -11.68 2.67
C PHE A 402 16.52 -12.23 1.91
N GLU A 403 16.81 -13.52 2.00
CA GLU A 403 17.87 -14.16 1.21
C GLU A 403 17.52 -14.20 -0.28
N THR A 404 16.28 -14.47 -0.64
CA THR A 404 15.80 -14.41 -2.02
C THR A 404 15.86 -12.97 -2.56
N ARG A 405 15.42 -12.00 -1.77
CA ARG A 405 15.48 -10.58 -2.12
C ARG A 405 16.90 -10.12 -2.42
N LYS A 406 17.88 -10.48 -1.58
CA LYS A 406 19.30 -10.19 -1.83
C LYS A 406 19.81 -10.73 -3.16
N ARG A 407 19.36 -11.91 -3.59
CA ARG A 407 19.75 -12.48 -4.89
C ARG A 407 19.21 -11.66 -6.05
N HIS A 408 17.97 -11.16 -5.95
CA HIS A 408 17.38 -10.28 -6.97
C HIS A 408 17.96 -8.88 -6.97
N GLU A 409 18.51 -8.42 -5.84
CA GLU A 409 19.12 -7.09 -5.70
C GLU A 409 20.63 -7.05 -5.96
N ALA A 410 21.28 -8.22 -6.10
CA ALA A 410 22.74 -8.32 -6.17
C ALA A 410 23.40 -7.49 -7.29
N GLU A 411 22.67 -7.23 -8.37
CA GLU A 411 23.15 -6.52 -9.55
C GLU A 411 22.63 -5.06 -9.66
N LEU A 412 21.77 -4.62 -8.74
CA LEU A 412 21.07 -3.33 -8.85
C LEU A 412 21.18 -2.51 -7.58
N LEU A 413 22.14 -1.63 -7.54
CA LEU A 413 22.26 -0.59 -6.53
C LEU A 413 21.75 0.73 -7.10
N SER A 414 20.61 1.21 -6.61
CA SER A 414 20.20 2.59 -6.87
C SER A 414 20.99 3.58 -6.01
N SER A 415 20.93 4.87 -6.32
CA SER A 415 21.49 5.93 -5.48
C SER A 415 20.91 5.97 -4.05
N HIS A 416 19.77 5.30 -3.82
CA HIS A 416 19.08 5.20 -2.54
C HIS A 416 19.29 3.83 -1.85
N GLY A 417 20.10 2.93 -2.41
CA GLY A 417 20.31 1.57 -1.93
C GLY A 417 19.36 0.56 -2.60
N GLU A 418 19.23 -0.60 -1.98
CA GLU A 418 18.41 -1.69 -2.51
C GLU A 418 16.92 -1.34 -2.43
N ALA A 419 16.14 -1.62 -3.49
CA ALA A 419 14.71 -1.33 -3.57
C ALA A 419 13.89 -2.01 -2.46
N GLY A 420 14.29 -3.21 -2.04
CA GLY A 420 13.63 -3.94 -0.95
C GLY A 420 13.68 -3.23 0.41
N ARG A 421 14.55 -2.24 0.59
CA ARG A 421 14.56 -1.41 1.81
C ARG A 421 13.37 -0.47 1.90
N PHE A 422 12.72 -0.20 0.77
CA PHE A 422 11.56 0.67 0.66
C PHE A 422 10.26 -0.11 0.48
N PHE A 423 10.28 -1.45 0.46
CA PHE A 423 9.07 -2.24 0.34
C PHE A 423 8.12 -1.92 1.48
N VAL A 424 6.85 -1.73 1.12
CA VAL A 424 5.78 -1.42 2.07
C VAL A 424 5.30 -2.72 2.68
N SER A 425 5.80 -3.02 3.88
CA SER A 425 5.48 -4.25 4.62
C SER A 425 4.18 -4.10 5.38
N PHE A 426 3.39 -5.17 5.46
CA PHE A 426 2.08 -5.15 6.11
C PHE A 426 1.71 -6.51 6.71
N LEU A 427 0.72 -6.53 7.60
CA LEU A 427 0.20 -7.73 8.25
C LEU A 427 -1.16 -8.16 7.70
N ASP A 428 -1.95 -7.21 7.28
CA ASP A 428 -3.27 -7.32 6.66
C ASP A 428 -3.58 -6.06 5.87
N ASN A 429 -4.58 -6.12 5.00
CA ASN A 429 -5.14 -4.98 4.30
C ASN A 429 -6.61 -5.26 3.90
N HIS A 430 -7.21 -4.36 3.14
CA HIS A 430 -8.60 -4.44 2.72
C HIS A 430 -8.91 -5.58 1.72
N ASP A 431 -7.88 -6.19 1.11
CA ASP A 431 -8.02 -7.30 0.15
C ASP A 431 -7.75 -8.68 0.76
N GLN A 432 -7.43 -8.73 2.04
CA GLN A 432 -7.22 -9.98 2.74
C GLN A 432 -8.50 -10.44 3.43
N LYS A 433 -8.71 -11.76 3.45
CA LYS A 433 -9.88 -12.38 4.08
C LYS A 433 -9.91 -12.21 5.60
N GLU A 434 -8.74 -12.14 6.21
CA GLU A 434 -8.57 -12.12 7.64
C GLU A 434 -7.70 -10.93 8.07
N ARG A 435 -8.04 -10.35 9.21
CA ARG A 435 -7.17 -9.41 9.92
C ARG A 435 -6.12 -10.16 10.73
N ILE A 436 -5.03 -9.46 11.05
CA ILE A 436 -4.03 -10.01 11.99
C ILE A 436 -4.66 -10.36 13.33
N GLN A 437 -5.55 -9.51 13.83
CA GLN A 437 -6.39 -9.77 14.98
C GLN A 437 -7.55 -10.68 14.57
N HIS A 438 -7.74 -11.77 15.31
CA HIS A 438 -8.93 -12.62 15.28
C HIS A 438 -9.51 -12.66 16.71
N PRO A 439 -10.83 -12.88 16.91
CA PRO A 439 -11.40 -12.93 18.26
C PRO A 439 -10.69 -13.90 19.23
N SER A 440 -10.11 -14.97 18.72
CA SER A 440 -9.33 -15.95 19.52
C SER A 440 -7.83 -15.66 19.58
N THR A 441 -7.31 -14.62 18.89
CA THR A 441 -5.89 -14.30 18.89
C THR A 441 -5.51 -13.55 20.17
N PRO A 442 -4.58 -14.07 20.99
CA PRO A 442 -4.06 -13.32 22.13
C PRO A 442 -3.43 -11.99 21.70
N VAL A 443 -3.62 -10.95 22.49
CA VAL A 443 -3.07 -9.62 22.19
C VAL A 443 -1.55 -9.64 22.06
N GLU A 444 -0.88 -10.54 22.75
CA GLU A 444 0.58 -10.73 22.68
C GLU A 444 1.04 -11.20 21.30
N GLN A 445 0.26 -12.03 20.61
CA GLN A 445 0.57 -12.43 19.23
C GLN A 445 0.44 -11.26 18.26
N VAL A 446 -0.59 -10.42 18.43
CA VAL A 446 -0.82 -9.24 17.60
C VAL A 446 0.30 -8.22 17.82
N THR A 447 0.64 -7.93 19.07
CA THR A 447 1.70 -6.95 19.40
C THR A 447 3.09 -7.46 19.03
N LEU A 448 3.34 -8.79 19.08
CA LEU A 448 4.55 -9.41 18.54
C LEU A 448 4.61 -9.22 17.01
N ALA A 449 3.51 -9.47 16.29
CA ALA A 449 3.46 -9.28 14.84
C ALA A 449 3.74 -7.84 14.43
N ILE A 450 3.13 -6.87 15.13
CA ILE A 450 3.36 -5.44 14.91
C ILE A 450 4.83 -5.07 15.22
N ALA A 451 5.39 -5.60 16.29
CA ALA A 451 6.79 -5.33 16.64
C ALA A 451 7.77 -5.92 15.60
N LEU A 452 7.52 -7.11 15.06
CA LEU A 452 8.27 -7.64 13.94
C LEU A 452 8.14 -6.73 12.70
N LEU A 453 6.92 -6.29 12.37
CA LEU A 453 6.68 -5.37 11.25
C LEU A 453 7.49 -4.08 11.38
N PHE A 454 7.54 -3.47 12.56
CA PHE A 454 8.25 -2.21 12.81
C PHE A 454 9.77 -2.35 12.88
N THR A 455 10.29 -3.56 13.12
CA THR A 455 11.72 -3.81 13.30
C THR A 455 12.39 -4.50 12.11
N LEU A 456 11.65 -5.22 11.29
CA LEU A 456 12.13 -5.76 10.02
C LEU A 456 12.49 -4.62 9.04
N GLN A 457 13.23 -4.95 7.99
CA GLN A 457 13.60 -4.00 6.95
C GLN A 457 12.40 -3.73 6.04
N GLY A 458 12.11 -2.46 5.77
CA GLY A 458 11.00 -2.00 4.96
C GLY A 458 10.36 -0.74 5.55
N VAL A 459 9.31 -0.26 4.89
CA VAL A 459 8.41 0.81 5.35
C VAL A 459 7.17 0.13 5.93
N PRO A 460 6.95 0.15 7.25
CA PRO A 460 5.79 -0.50 7.85
C PRO A 460 4.49 0.15 7.41
N SER A 461 3.46 -0.65 7.15
CA SER A 461 2.09 -0.19 6.92
C SER A 461 1.11 -0.91 7.82
N LEU A 462 0.27 -0.15 8.52
CA LEU A 462 -0.83 -0.66 9.32
C LEU A 462 -2.16 -0.29 8.69
N TYR A 463 -3.06 -1.25 8.63
CA TYR A 463 -4.43 -1.08 8.18
C TYR A 463 -5.30 -0.53 9.30
N TYR A 464 -6.20 0.43 8.97
CA TYR A 464 -7.05 1.10 9.96
C TYR A 464 -7.73 0.11 10.91
N GLY A 465 -7.81 0.48 12.17
CA GLY A 465 -8.49 -0.28 13.20
C GLY A 465 -7.67 -1.44 13.80
N THR A 466 -6.48 -1.76 13.26
CA THR A 466 -5.56 -2.73 13.90
C THR A 466 -5.21 -2.28 15.31
N GLU A 467 -4.99 -0.99 15.52
CA GLU A 467 -4.70 -0.39 16.83
C GLU A 467 -5.88 -0.46 17.81
N GLN A 468 -7.09 -0.64 17.29
CA GLN A 468 -8.33 -0.79 18.06
C GLN A 468 -8.81 -2.23 18.18
N GLY A 469 -8.03 -3.20 17.65
CA GLY A 469 -8.33 -4.61 17.72
C GLY A 469 -9.53 -5.02 16.86
N LEU A 470 -9.72 -4.38 15.69
CA LEU A 470 -10.68 -4.87 14.70
C LEU A 470 -10.28 -6.27 14.26
N SER A 471 -11.24 -7.20 14.29
CA SER A 471 -10.99 -8.63 14.11
C SER A 471 -11.71 -9.25 12.92
N GLY A 472 -12.33 -8.43 12.09
CA GLY A 472 -13.17 -8.89 11.00
C GLY A 472 -14.63 -9.08 11.39
N THR A 473 -15.50 -9.08 10.39
CA THR A 473 -16.96 -9.25 10.56
C THR A 473 -17.37 -10.70 10.37
N VAL A 474 -18.52 -11.05 10.92
CA VAL A 474 -19.22 -12.30 10.65
C VAL A 474 -20.48 -12.00 9.83
N ASP A 475 -20.97 -13.00 9.08
CA ASP A 475 -22.27 -12.86 8.41
C ASP A 475 -23.42 -12.80 9.43
N GLU A 476 -24.62 -12.49 8.97
CA GLU A 476 -25.82 -12.40 9.82
C GLU A 476 -26.16 -13.71 10.53
N ASN A 477 -25.69 -14.84 10.02
CA ASN A 477 -25.89 -16.17 10.56
C ASN A 477 -24.73 -16.65 11.43
N GLY A 478 -23.68 -15.82 11.61
CA GLY A 478 -22.49 -16.16 12.37
C GLY A 478 -21.48 -17.06 11.65
N GLY A 479 -21.67 -17.29 10.34
CA GLY A 479 -20.76 -18.04 9.49
C GLY A 479 -19.66 -17.15 8.88
N ALA A 480 -18.54 -17.75 8.51
CA ALA A 480 -17.53 -17.06 7.70
C ALA A 480 -18.08 -16.89 6.29
N ASP A 481 -18.28 -15.65 5.85
CA ASP A 481 -18.65 -15.43 4.46
C ASP A 481 -17.47 -15.69 3.54
N LEU A 482 -17.74 -16.53 2.56
CA LEU A 482 -16.75 -16.93 1.55
C LEU A 482 -16.52 -15.87 0.46
N ARG A 483 -17.27 -14.77 0.42
CA ARG A 483 -16.99 -13.62 -0.43
C ARG A 483 -15.91 -12.76 0.19
N ALA A 484 -14.78 -13.27 0.10
CA ALA A 484 -13.42 -12.85 0.33
C ALA A 484 -13.19 -11.63 1.26
N ASN A 485 -13.27 -10.42 0.82
CA ASN A 485 -12.58 -9.30 1.47
C ASN A 485 -13.46 -8.46 2.39
N GLU A 486 -14.78 -8.64 2.31
CA GLU A 486 -15.74 -7.81 3.05
C GLU A 486 -15.64 -8.01 4.58
N SER A 487 -15.22 -9.20 5.00
CA SER A 487 -15.05 -9.52 6.41
C SER A 487 -14.00 -8.63 7.10
N SER A 488 -12.99 -8.14 6.38
CA SER A 488 -11.92 -7.29 6.91
C SER A 488 -12.23 -5.78 6.83
N ARG A 489 -13.43 -5.38 6.39
CA ARG A 489 -13.80 -4.00 6.08
C ARG A 489 -14.90 -3.44 6.99
N GLU A 490 -14.89 -3.80 8.27
CA GLU A 490 -15.83 -3.28 9.28
C GLU A 490 -15.64 -1.76 9.51
N ALA A 491 -16.74 -1.06 9.88
CA ALA A 491 -16.68 0.37 10.20
C ALA A 491 -16.04 0.61 11.58
N LEU A 492 -14.98 1.42 11.63
CA LEU A 492 -14.25 1.66 12.87
C LEU A 492 -15.05 2.52 13.86
N TRP A 493 -15.66 3.64 13.42
CA TRP A 493 -16.34 4.57 14.33
C TRP A 493 -17.61 4.01 14.97
N GLY A 494 -18.17 2.95 14.41
CA GLY A 494 -19.29 2.24 15.02
C GLY A 494 -18.89 1.27 16.13
N LYS A 495 -17.57 1.01 16.29
CA LYS A 495 -17.05 0.14 17.35
C LYS A 495 -17.19 0.83 18.71
N PRO A 496 -17.65 0.11 19.76
CA PRO A 496 -17.62 0.64 21.12
C PRO A 496 -16.19 1.07 21.49
N ASN A 497 -16.06 2.27 22.03
CA ASN A 497 -14.77 2.90 22.36
C ASN A 497 -13.81 3.04 21.17
N ALA A 498 -14.34 3.32 19.97
CA ALA A 498 -13.52 3.63 18.81
C ALA A 498 -12.57 4.83 19.11
N PHE A 499 -11.38 4.79 18.52
CA PHE A 499 -10.35 5.81 18.72
C PHE A 499 -9.86 5.95 20.17
N ASP A 500 -9.86 4.86 20.93
CA ASP A 500 -9.35 4.84 22.31
C ASP A 500 -7.81 4.79 22.31
N ALA A 501 -7.17 5.92 22.59
CA ALA A 501 -5.71 6.01 22.75
C ALA A 501 -5.16 5.24 23.97
N SER A 502 -6.04 4.75 24.86
CA SER A 502 -5.66 3.91 25.98
C SER A 502 -5.63 2.41 25.65
N ALA A 503 -6.09 2.01 24.44
CA ALA A 503 -6.05 0.64 23.98
C ALA A 503 -4.62 0.08 24.02
N SER A 504 -4.46 -1.17 24.46
CA SER A 504 -3.14 -1.81 24.59
C SER A 504 -2.37 -1.80 23.27
N THR A 505 -3.00 -2.21 22.18
CA THR A 505 -2.37 -2.24 20.85
C THR A 505 -1.96 -0.85 20.38
N PHE A 506 -2.79 0.19 20.62
CA PHE A 506 -2.43 1.58 20.32
C PHE A 506 -1.13 1.99 21.02
N ARG A 507 -1.01 1.70 22.32
CA ARG A 507 0.19 2.05 23.12
C ARG A 507 1.44 1.31 22.66
N HIS A 508 1.30 0.04 22.24
CA HIS A 508 2.41 -0.72 21.66
C HIS A 508 2.89 -0.11 20.34
N ILE A 509 1.95 0.29 19.45
CA ILE A 509 2.30 0.97 18.20
C ILE A 509 2.99 2.31 18.48
N GLN A 510 2.47 3.10 19.40
CA GLN A 510 3.08 4.37 19.82
C GLN A 510 4.52 4.18 20.32
N ALA A 511 4.75 3.19 21.19
CA ALA A 511 6.08 2.88 21.72
C ALA A 511 7.04 2.42 20.61
N LEU A 512 6.58 1.59 19.66
CA LEU A 512 7.38 1.13 18.53
C LEU A 512 7.66 2.25 17.53
N SER A 513 6.71 3.15 17.30
CA SER A 513 6.91 4.35 16.49
C SER A 513 8.00 5.24 17.08
N THR A 514 7.93 5.52 18.39
CA THR A 514 8.95 6.29 19.10
C THR A 514 10.32 5.61 19.04
N LEU A 515 10.39 4.31 19.31
CA LEU A 515 11.63 3.55 19.23
C LEU A 515 12.25 3.60 17.82
N ARG A 516 11.41 3.50 16.77
CA ARG A 516 11.89 3.59 15.40
C ARG A 516 12.40 5.00 15.04
N ASP A 517 11.84 6.04 15.65
CA ASP A 517 12.32 7.42 15.51
C ASP A 517 13.66 7.63 16.21
N ASP A 518 13.83 7.09 17.41
CA ASP A 518 15.03 7.21 18.21
C ASP A 518 16.19 6.37 17.64
N GLU A 519 15.90 5.21 17.03
CA GLU A 519 16.90 4.25 16.58
C GLU A 519 17.03 4.24 15.05
N ALA A 520 17.98 5.01 14.53
CA ALA A 520 18.27 5.09 13.10
C ALA A 520 18.58 3.72 12.46
N ALA A 521 19.16 2.79 13.24
CA ALA A 521 19.44 1.43 12.76
C ALA A 521 18.16 0.66 12.40
N LEU A 522 17.02 0.91 13.03
CA LEU A 522 15.74 0.31 12.68
C LEU A 522 15.20 0.82 11.34
N ARG A 523 15.59 2.03 10.93
CA ARG A 523 15.19 2.64 9.65
C ARG A 523 16.17 2.31 8.52
N TYR A 524 17.46 2.51 8.75
CA TYR A 524 18.50 2.47 7.72
C TYR A 524 19.43 1.27 7.82
N GLY A 525 19.48 0.59 8.98
CA GLY A 525 20.41 -0.52 9.24
C GLY A 525 20.16 -1.71 8.31
N ARG A 526 21.24 -2.43 7.98
CA ARG A 526 21.14 -3.72 7.30
C ARG A 526 20.60 -4.77 8.24
N ILE A 527 19.91 -5.76 7.71
CA ILE A 527 19.37 -6.90 8.47
C ILE A 527 20.33 -8.09 8.40
N TYR A 528 20.58 -8.71 9.57
CA TYR A 528 21.36 -9.92 9.69
C TYR A 528 20.60 -10.91 10.58
N PHE A 529 20.18 -12.04 10.02
CA PHE A 529 19.56 -13.09 10.82
C PHE A 529 20.59 -13.73 11.73
N ARG A 530 20.22 -13.98 12.99
CA ARG A 530 21.10 -14.45 14.05
C ARG A 530 20.77 -15.87 14.47
N GLU A 531 21.81 -16.66 14.72
CA GLU A 531 21.68 -17.99 15.26
C GLU A 531 21.35 -17.92 16.76
N ALA A 532 20.53 -18.85 17.22
CA ALA A 532 20.18 -19.03 18.62
C ALA A 532 20.65 -20.38 19.14
N SER A 533 20.79 -20.49 20.46
CA SER A 533 21.24 -21.71 21.13
C SER A 533 20.49 -21.89 22.46
N GLY A 534 19.92 -23.08 22.69
CA GLY A 534 19.32 -23.44 23.96
C GLY A 534 20.34 -23.82 25.06
N ASN A 535 21.58 -24.11 24.70
CA ASN A 535 22.65 -24.56 25.63
C ASN A 535 23.84 -23.59 25.67
N GLY A 536 23.84 -22.50 24.90
CA GLY A 536 24.90 -21.51 24.82
C GLY A 536 26.21 -21.98 24.16
N SER A 537 26.21 -23.13 23.47
CA SER A 537 27.38 -23.67 22.79
C SER A 537 27.13 -24.15 21.38
N ASP A 538 25.93 -24.61 21.08
CA ASP A 538 25.51 -25.07 19.76
C ASP A 538 24.52 -24.09 19.17
N PHE A 539 24.92 -23.33 18.16
CA PHE A 539 24.15 -22.26 17.53
C PHE A 539 23.64 -22.68 16.17
N GLY A 540 22.43 -22.28 15.84
CA GLY A 540 21.83 -22.49 14.54
C GLY A 540 20.64 -21.55 14.32
N HIS A 541 20.28 -21.36 13.05
CA HIS A 541 19.04 -20.69 12.73
C HIS A 541 17.85 -21.54 13.14
N SER A 542 16.93 -20.95 13.88
CA SER A 542 15.70 -21.62 14.29
C SER A 542 14.85 -21.97 13.05
N SER A 543 14.15 -23.11 13.13
CA SER A 543 13.21 -23.60 12.13
C SER A 543 11.98 -24.18 12.79
N GLY A 544 10.92 -24.40 12.00
CA GLY A 544 9.65 -24.92 12.46
C GLY A 544 8.68 -23.85 12.96
N ALA A 545 7.43 -24.23 13.05
CA ALA A 545 6.36 -23.40 13.59
C ALA A 545 6.56 -23.16 15.10
N GLY A 546 6.34 -21.95 15.59
CA GLY A 546 6.55 -21.59 16.98
C GLY A 546 8.02 -21.45 17.40
N GLY A 547 8.94 -21.34 16.45
CA GLY A 547 10.36 -21.15 16.70
C GLY A 547 10.75 -19.73 17.08
N ILE A 548 12.06 -19.50 17.14
CA ILE A 548 12.65 -18.20 17.47
C ILE A 548 12.98 -17.44 16.19
N VAL A 549 12.52 -16.19 16.09
CA VAL A 549 12.97 -15.25 15.07
C VAL A 549 13.99 -14.33 15.71
N ALA A 550 15.25 -14.41 15.25
CA ALA A 550 16.32 -13.56 15.78
C ALA A 550 17.05 -12.87 14.62
N PHE A 551 17.20 -11.55 14.72
CA PHE A 551 17.95 -10.77 13.74
C PHE A 551 18.49 -9.48 14.36
N SER A 552 19.55 -8.95 13.76
CA SER A 552 20.10 -7.64 14.09
C SER A 552 19.82 -6.63 12.99
N ARG A 553 19.61 -5.39 13.38
CA ARG A 553 19.67 -4.21 12.51
C ARG A 553 20.96 -3.48 12.83
N ILE A 554 21.85 -3.38 11.84
CA ILE A 554 23.18 -2.77 12.03
C ILE A 554 23.32 -1.54 11.14
N LEU A 555 23.65 -0.41 11.76
CA LEU A 555 24.03 0.83 11.09
C LEU A 555 25.36 1.31 11.67
N ALA A 556 26.40 1.32 10.83
CA ALA A 556 27.78 1.60 11.25
C ALA A 556 28.20 0.68 12.42
N ASP A 557 28.47 1.24 13.60
CA ASP A 557 28.90 0.56 14.82
C ASP A 557 27.76 0.33 15.84
N ARG A 558 26.50 0.56 15.42
CA ARG A 558 25.33 0.36 16.29
C ARG A 558 24.53 -0.86 15.85
N GLU A 559 24.46 -1.86 16.70
CA GLU A 559 23.64 -3.06 16.52
C GLU A 559 22.41 -3.01 17.43
N ILE A 560 21.24 -3.17 16.85
CA ILE A 560 19.97 -3.43 17.54
C ILE A 560 19.66 -4.90 17.36
N LEU A 561 19.54 -5.65 18.45
CA LEU A 561 19.15 -7.06 18.40
C LEU A 561 17.65 -7.20 18.64
N ILE A 562 16.98 -7.93 17.78
CA ILE A 562 15.57 -8.30 17.90
C ILE A 562 15.46 -9.81 18.08
N VAL A 563 14.74 -10.24 19.12
CA VAL A 563 14.50 -11.67 19.38
C VAL A 563 13.02 -11.87 19.69
N ALA A 564 12.35 -12.71 18.93
CA ALA A 564 10.94 -13.05 19.10
C ALA A 564 10.75 -14.55 19.29
N ASN A 565 10.05 -14.92 20.34
CA ASN A 565 9.55 -16.27 20.57
C ASN A 565 8.12 -16.36 20.05
N THR A 566 7.93 -17.01 18.91
CA THR A 566 6.59 -17.17 18.30
C THR A 566 5.82 -18.37 18.87
N GLY A 567 6.48 -19.16 19.73
CA GLY A 567 5.91 -20.35 20.34
C GLY A 567 5.09 -20.09 21.59
N SER A 568 4.42 -21.13 22.07
CA SER A 568 3.57 -21.15 23.26
C SER A 568 4.33 -21.50 24.55
N GLN A 569 5.61 -21.85 24.47
CA GLN A 569 6.46 -22.18 25.61
C GLN A 569 7.53 -21.11 25.82
N GLN A 570 7.99 -20.96 27.05
CA GLN A 570 9.12 -20.09 27.34
C GLN A 570 10.39 -20.59 26.62
N PHE A 571 11.14 -19.66 26.05
CA PHE A 571 12.50 -19.90 25.55
C PHE A 571 13.51 -19.27 26.52
N SER A 572 14.54 -20.02 26.88
CA SER A 572 15.73 -19.52 27.58
C SER A 572 16.96 -20.01 26.84
N GLY A 573 17.84 -19.10 26.45
CA GLY A 573 19.00 -19.46 25.65
C GLY A 573 19.88 -18.26 25.34
N ALA A 574 20.79 -18.44 24.39
CA ALA A 574 21.70 -17.40 23.92
C ALA A 574 21.44 -17.08 22.46
N VAL A 575 21.60 -15.82 22.06
CA VAL A 575 21.50 -15.35 20.66
C VAL A 575 22.80 -14.65 20.30
N VAL A 576 23.32 -14.95 19.11
CA VAL A 576 24.55 -14.36 18.57
C VAL A 576 24.36 -12.87 18.28
N VAL A 577 25.37 -12.07 18.61
CA VAL A 577 25.52 -10.68 18.19
C VAL A 577 26.84 -10.49 17.46
N ASP A 578 27.03 -9.37 16.80
CA ASP A 578 28.27 -9.07 16.10
C ASP A 578 29.41 -8.85 17.09
N ARG A 579 30.49 -9.61 16.93
CA ARG A 579 31.62 -9.63 17.87
C ARG A 579 32.48 -8.36 17.76
N ASP A 580 32.61 -7.82 16.54
CA ASP A 580 33.47 -6.68 16.31
C ASP A 580 32.81 -5.37 16.80
N ILE A 581 31.48 -5.32 16.76
CA ILE A 581 30.69 -4.18 17.25
C ILE A 581 30.48 -4.25 18.77
N ASN A 582 30.35 -5.46 19.33
CA ASN A 582 30.01 -5.67 20.73
C ASN A 582 31.16 -6.32 21.51
N PRO A 583 32.02 -5.52 22.14
CA PRO A 583 33.07 -6.04 23.00
C PRO A 583 32.48 -6.82 24.19
N GLN A 584 33.29 -7.72 24.77
CA GLN A 584 32.91 -8.43 25.98
C GLN A 584 32.54 -7.44 27.09
N THR A 585 31.46 -7.72 27.80
CA THR A 585 30.90 -6.84 28.86
C THR A 585 30.05 -5.66 28.35
N ARG A 586 29.90 -5.45 27.06
CA ARG A 586 28.93 -4.48 26.54
C ARG A 586 27.55 -4.74 27.10
N GLN A 587 26.87 -3.68 27.54
CA GLN A 587 25.49 -3.79 28.01
C GLN A 587 24.53 -3.52 26.84
N MET A 588 23.48 -4.32 26.72
CA MET A 588 22.35 -4.08 25.83
C MET A 588 21.06 -4.02 26.66
N GLN A 589 20.37 -2.89 26.59
CA GLN A 589 19.12 -2.63 27.30
C GLN A 589 17.93 -3.15 26.52
N VAL A 590 16.97 -3.77 27.20
CA VAL A 590 15.65 -4.04 26.61
C VAL A 590 14.92 -2.71 26.45
N ALA A 591 14.90 -2.19 25.22
CA ALA A 591 14.24 -0.93 24.86
C ALA A 591 12.73 -1.13 24.64
N TYR A 592 12.33 -2.32 24.21
CA TYR A 592 10.93 -2.68 24.02
C TYR A 592 10.70 -4.17 24.29
N SER A 593 9.57 -4.48 24.93
CA SER A 593 8.99 -5.82 25.02
C SER A 593 7.47 -5.70 25.02
N ASN A 594 6.79 -6.56 24.24
CA ASN A 594 5.32 -6.62 24.26
C ASN A 594 4.76 -7.26 25.52
N ARG A 595 5.63 -7.83 26.40
CA ARG A 595 5.25 -8.44 27.68
C ARG A 595 5.88 -7.73 28.89
N GLY A 596 6.47 -6.55 28.68
CA GLY A 596 7.01 -5.71 29.74
C GLY A 596 8.36 -6.18 30.32
N ALA A 597 9.10 -7.04 29.60
CA ALA A 597 10.48 -7.33 30.00
C ALA A 597 11.33 -6.06 30.01
N ALA A 598 12.24 -5.96 30.96
CA ALA A 598 13.09 -4.79 31.16
C ALA A 598 14.49 -5.21 31.62
N GLY A 599 15.38 -4.23 31.72
CA GLY A 599 16.74 -4.39 32.25
C GLY A 599 17.78 -4.63 31.15
N ALA A 600 19.04 -4.62 31.55
CA ALA A 600 20.18 -4.81 30.67
C ALA A 600 20.62 -6.28 30.60
N ARG A 601 21.22 -6.64 29.49
CA ARG A 601 21.88 -7.92 29.27
C ARG A 601 23.34 -7.66 28.92
N THR A 602 24.24 -8.52 29.43
CA THR A 602 25.67 -8.37 29.18
C THR A 602 26.12 -9.28 28.05
N VAL A 603 26.82 -8.71 27.08
CA VAL A 603 27.45 -9.47 26.00
C VAL A 603 28.55 -10.37 26.58
N ARG A 604 28.53 -11.64 26.26
CA ARG A 604 29.56 -12.61 26.59
C ARG A 604 30.27 -13.09 25.33
N HIS A 605 31.57 -13.28 25.40
CA HIS A 605 32.38 -13.89 24.37
C HIS A 605 32.68 -15.34 24.72
N ARG A 606 32.75 -16.18 23.71
CA ARG A 606 33.17 -17.56 23.76
C ARG A 606 34.13 -17.81 22.58
N ASP A 607 35.28 -18.41 22.86
CA ASP A 607 36.29 -18.64 21.81
C ASP A 607 35.94 -19.84 20.92
N GLU A 608 35.25 -20.82 21.43
CA GLU A 608 34.82 -22.02 20.72
C GLU A 608 33.31 -22.24 20.90
N ALA A 609 32.55 -21.92 19.85
CA ALA A 609 31.14 -22.25 19.72
C ALA A 609 30.94 -23.07 18.44
N ARG A 610 29.96 -23.94 18.44
CA ARG A 610 29.60 -24.73 17.25
C ARG A 610 28.43 -24.06 16.52
N PHE A 611 28.58 -23.91 15.23
CA PHE A 611 27.56 -23.31 14.35
C PHE A 611 27.08 -24.34 13.34
N HIS A 612 25.77 -24.57 13.31
CA HIS A 612 25.11 -25.46 12.37
C HIS A 612 24.60 -24.63 11.18
N ARG A 613 25.27 -24.74 10.04
CA ARG A 613 24.95 -24.00 8.82
C ARG A 613 24.93 -24.94 7.62
N GLU A 614 23.82 -24.97 6.89
CA GLU A 614 23.66 -25.74 5.64
C GLU A 614 24.06 -27.24 5.76
N GLY A 615 23.81 -27.82 6.92
CA GLY A 615 24.16 -29.24 7.19
C GLY A 615 25.59 -29.48 7.65
N GLU A 616 26.42 -28.45 7.72
CA GLU A 616 27.80 -28.51 8.20
C GLU A 616 27.91 -27.91 9.62
N ILE A 617 28.95 -28.30 10.36
CA ILE A 617 29.27 -27.80 11.69
C ILE A 617 30.60 -27.05 11.62
N PHE A 618 30.56 -25.79 11.94
CA PHE A 618 31.75 -24.94 12.04
C PHE A 618 32.02 -24.63 13.52
N THR A 619 33.28 -24.59 13.90
CA THR A 619 33.70 -24.14 15.22
C THR A 619 34.41 -22.80 15.09
N GLY A 620 34.02 -21.84 15.93
CA GLY A 620 34.61 -20.51 15.91
C GLY A 620 34.19 -19.65 17.09
N PRO A 621 34.75 -18.44 17.19
CA PRO A 621 34.42 -17.52 18.26
C PRO A 621 33.00 -16.94 18.10
N ALA A 622 32.30 -16.75 19.20
CA ALA A 622 30.97 -16.14 19.27
C ALA A 622 30.94 -14.99 20.30
N ALA A 623 30.22 -13.93 19.96
CA ALA A 623 29.67 -13.00 20.93
C ALA A 623 28.17 -13.24 21.05
N MET A 624 27.61 -13.24 22.24
CA MET A 624 26.24 -13.66 22.50
C MET A 624 25.60 -12.92 23.66
N LEU A 625 24.28 -12.88 23.65
CA LEU A 625 23.43 -12.41 24.75
C LEU A 625 22.55 -13.55 25.26
N ASP A 626 22.48 -13.72 26.56
CA ASP A 626 21.48 -14.60 27.16
C ASP A 626 20.12 -13.91 27.19
N VAL A 627 19.12 -14.58 26.70
CA VAL A 627 17.74 -14.09 26.64
C VAL A 627 16.77 -15.10 27.24
N THR A 628 15.75 -14.58 27.88
CA THR A 628 14.57 -15.34 28.31
C THR A 628 13.35 -14.65 27.77
N LEU A 629 12.54 -15.35 27.00
CA LEU A 629 11.30 -14.87 26.39
C LEU A 629 10.14 -15.77 26.79
N GLY A 630 9.08 -15.16 27.29
CA GLY A 630 7.81 -15.87 27.48
C GLY A 630 7.17 -16.29 26.16
N ALA A 631 6.04 -16.98 26.23
CA ALA A 631 5.23 -17.32 25.06
C ALA A 631 4.80 -16.05 24.31
N CYS A 632 4.93 -16.04 22.99
CA CYS A 632 4.57 -14.89 22.12
C CYS A 632 5.23 -13.58 22.58
N GLU A 633 6.48 -13.62 23.03
CA GLU A 633 7.23 -12.45 23.45
C GLU A 633 8.28 -12.04 22.43
N ILE A 634 8.38 -10.74 22.18
CA ILE A 634 9.46 -10.11 21.44
C ILE A 634 10.20 -9.11 22.33
N GLN A 635 11.51 -9.11 22.26
CA GLN A 635 12.39 -8.12 22.89
C GLN A 635 13.23 -7.43 21.83
N VAL A 636 13.32 -6.10 21.91
CA VAL A 636 14.24 -5.26 21.15
C VAL A 636 15.30 -4.74 22.09
N LEU A 637 16.56 -5.08 21.84
CA LEU A 637 17.70 -4.74 22.68
C LEU A 637 18.61 -3.74 21.97
N THR A 638 18.92 -2.65 22.66
CA THR A 638 19.76 -1.56 22.16
C THR A 638 21.03 -1.42 22.99
N PRO A 639 22.19 -1.11 22.38
CA PRO A 639 23.42 -0.89 23.13
C PRO A 639 23.31 0.38 24.00
N VAL A 640 23.81 0.28 25.23
CA VAL A 640 23.87 1.37 26.20
C VAL A 640 25.21 2.10 26.08
#